data_435f6d6f8fbb33dba7833a7cc1100b3e
#
_entry.id   435f6d6f8fbb33dba7833a7cc1100b3e
#
_cell.length_a   1.000
_cell.length_b   1.000
_cell.length_c   1.000
_cell.angle_alpha   90.00
_cell.angle_beta   90.00
_cell.angle_gamma   90.00
#
_symmetry.space_group_name_H-M   'P 1'
#
loop_
_entity.id
_entity.type
_entity.pdbx_description
1 polymer ?
#
loop_
_entity_poly.entity_id
_entity_poly.type
_entity_poly.pdbx_seq_one_letter_code
_entity_poly.pdbx_strand_id
1 'polypeptide(L)'
;MQKRKMFLSFAFLSTLILSSCTVVANSSQESKEPSSPIESTSIPASSDSESSAPASSESSKPSSSSSSKSSSSSSSKPTSSSSSNSSKPSSSSSSTSQPPVSEGNFSNITEFNSPVEIHTADQKAYLSYSGNYDQMPENQYPDGSQHRSDSLPVNLSWNYSAPSGKTVSNYSFISGQKEDLSDGYEIKTSSKSVAYYNPYLGRNYYKLVANFSDGQKESTAVRFFDVDTTYPRNLAIGGMTNCRDMGGRVLEDGGKMKQGLVYRTSGYKYDYSTTITEEGKKEMLQHLKVKTEVNVADGTSYNLKLSGTTVKDFKMDYSGGSHHFSRNAESVKNFFNLLGDSNNYPVYFHCRIGTDRTGLCAILLSGLLGVSLNEIYQDYLFSNFGKIGEKRYIGTKAGADNIQNYISDIQNMSGKTFENKVYNMLLSIGVSKATLDTVIANLTEGQTAKDNDAGQIIAPANLLTASGTSLKTDTSDRDNPDNYYTLNSSSQSVSYSFSASKAYKGQVVAYLGNGDSSTSKKIADAIGCSLDNTSIAMKDQTYSDARMGKCSSRLNYYPVILGEVDIPAGNHTIKITGTSNSMNIGGLYIFDASTASGGGSQGGGEGEEHTTHNYVAQTPVTNKAGKQVTTYLCDCGKKYIAIKFTDYSSIDGEIGSDGKIGGTNKVKTTFKWDIPAKAGEVKLQFNMKMSNGADSHKTHVFDSSLYSVKINGVTQSILLTNGQTYSQLGLTTSGQYFDIASYSVDNDTNLEIEFVHNNSDYRLLFTEQVRLFY
;
A
#
# COMPACT_ATOMS: atom_id res chain seq x y z
N MET A 1 4.78 -14.50 70.36
CA MET A 1 3.98 -14.57 69.11
C MET A 1 4.90 -14.42 67.91
N GLN A 2 5.38 -15.54 67.38
CA GLN A 2 6.28 -15.59 66.25
C GLN A 2 5.48 -15.75 64.93
N LYS A 3 5.74 -14.88 63.96
CA LYS A 3 5.29 -15.12 62.57
C LYS A 3 6.52 -15.44 61.72
N ARG A 4 6.56 -16.65 61.20
CA ARG A 4 7.54 -17.19 60.25
C ARG A 4 7.33 -16.51 58.88
N LYS A 5 8.42 -16.01 58.28
CA LYS A 5 8.51 -15.63 56.87
C LYS A 5 8.89 -16.87 56.05
N MET A 6 8.13 -17.18 55.04
CA MET A 6 8.39 -18.21 54.06
C MET A 6 8.96 -17.54 52.82
N PHE A 7 10.19 -17.87 52.45
CA PHE A 7 10.84 -17.48 51.18
C PHE A 7 10.45 -18.50 50.12
N LEU A 8 9.88 -18.03 49.01
CA LEU A 8 9.73 -18.82 47.78
C LEU A 8 10.78 -18.31 46.77
N SER A 9 11.72 -19.17 46.44
CA SER A 9 12.63 -18.98 45.31
C SER A 9 11.93 -19.36 44.02
N PHE A 10 11.86 -18.41 43.08
CA PHE A 10 11.50 -18.70 41.70
C PHE A 10 12.78 -18.83 40.87
N ALA A 11 13.01 -20.03 40.36
CA ALA A 11 14.01 -20.29 39.32
C ALA A 11 13.41 -19.92 37.96
N PHE A 12 14.08 -19.02 37.27
CA PHE A 12 13.77 -18.71 35.85
C PHE A 12 14.34 -19.84 34.98
N LEU A 13 13.43 -20.58 34.34
CA LEU A 13 13.74 -21.48 33.24
C LEU A 13 13.39 -20.77 31.93
N SER A 14 14.41 -20.40 31.18
CA SER A 14 14.26 -19.83 29.84
C SER A 14 13.92 -20.98 28.88
N THR A 15 12.66 -21.00 28.43
CA THR A 15 12.21 -21.87 27.35
C THR A 15 12.28 -21.13 26.02
N LEU A 16 13.16 -21.59 25.15
CA LEU A 16 13.17 -21.28 23.72
C LEU A 16 11.87 -21.79 23.11
N ILE A 17 11.05 -20.90 22.57
CA ILE A 17 9.87 -21.27 21.80
C ILE A 17 10.31 -21.48 20.36
N LEU A 18 10.48 -22.74 19.98
CA LEU A 18 10.51 -23.18 18.59
C LEU A 18 9.08 -23.13 18.06
N SER A 19 8.84 -22.24 17.11
CA SER A 19 7.57 -22.15 16.38
C SER A 19 7.47 -23.32 15.40
N SER A 20 6.88 -24.44 15.83
CA SER A 20 6.51 -25.56 14.96
C SER A 20 5.04 -25.40 14.57
N CYS A 21 4.76 -25.40 13.29
CA CYS A 21 3.39 -25.55 12.75
C CYS A 21 2.83 -26.91 13.17
N THR A 22 1.99 -26.95 14.19
CA THR A 22 1.28 -28.15 14.59
C THR A 22 -0.13 -28.12 14.00
N VAL A 23 -0.39 -29.06 13.12
CA VAL A 23 -1.74 -29.33 12.61
C VAL A 23 -2.52 -30.05 13.72
N VAL A 24 -3.54 -29.43 14.27
CA VAL A 24 -4.50 -30.08 15.14
C VAL A 24 -5.60 -30.67 14.26
N ALA A 25 -5.60 -31.99 14.16
CA ALA A 25 -6.74 -32.74 13.62
C ALA A 25 -7.85 -32.77 14.68
N ASN A 26 -8.94 -32.06 14.45
CA ASN A 26 -10.15 -32.19 15.25
C ASN A 26 -10.95 -33.38 14.72
N SER A 27 -11.03 -34.44 15.53
CA SER A 27 -11.98 -35.53 15.37
C SER A 27 -13.38 -35.03 15.75
N SER A 28 -14.30 -35.08 14.80
CA SER A 28 -15.72 -34.85 14.99
C SER A 28 -16.34 -36.01 15.78
N GLN A 29 -16.90 -35.73 16.94
CA GLN A 29 -17.90 -36.61 17.58
C GLN A 29 -19.27 -36.30 17.01
N GLU A 30 -19.87 -37.33 16.40
CA GLU A 30 -21.29 -37.39 16.06
C GLU A 30 -22.13 -37.42 17.33
N SER A 31 -23.12 -36.54 17.44
CA SER A 31 -24.30 -36.73 18.30
C SER A 31 -25.49 -37.04 17.41
N LYS A 32 -26.01 -38.26 17.62
CA LYS A 32 -27.24 -38.78 17.01
C LYS A 32 -28.45 -38.11 17.62
N GLU A 33 -29.42 -37.75 16.80
CA GLU A 33 -30.85 -37.74 17.15
C GLU A 33 -31.69 -38.26 15.99
N PRO A 34 -32.91 -38.78 16.27
CA PRO A 34 -33.40 -39.95 15.57
C PRO A 34 -34.37 -39.64 14.42
N SER A 35 -34.38 -40.58 13.51
CA SER A 35 -35.20 -40.69 12.32
C SER A 35 -36.68 -40.96 12.61
N SER A 36 -37.57 -40.42 11.79
CA SER A 36 -38.85 -41.05 11.42
C SER A 36 -39.17 -40.77 9.95
N PRO A 37 -39.85 -41.71 9.28
CA PRO A 37 -39.76 -41.87 7.83
C PRO A 37 -41.04 -41.39 7.09
N ILE A 38 -40.89 -40.98 5.82
CA ILE A 38 -42.02 -40.99 4.86
C ILE A 38 -41.50 -41.32 3.46
N GLU A 39 -41.98 -42.44 3.04
CA GLU A 39 -42.33 -43.01 1.73
C GLU A 39 -41.77 -42.47 0.41
N SER A 40 -41.30 -43.46 -0.28
CA SER A 40 -40.96 -43.54 -1.71
C SER A 40 -42.19 -43.52 -2.62
N THR A 41 -42.08 -42.85 -3.77
CA THR A 41 -42.72 -43.31 -5.00
C THR A 41 -41.84 -43.12 -6.20
N SER A 42 -41.81 -44.15 -6.98
CA SER A 42 -40.95 -44.49 -8.11
C SER A 42 -41.41 -43.89 -9.44
N ILE A 43 -40.43 -43.50 -10.25
CA ILE A 43 -40.14 -43.71 -11.69
C ILE A 43 -41.32 -44.11 -12.66
N PRO A 44 -41.36 -43.68 -13.96
CA PRO A 44 -40.39 -44.22 -14.90
C PRO A 44 -39.85 -43.28 -15.98
N ALA A 45 -38.75 -43.77 -16.58
CA ALA A 45 -38.08 -43.31 -17.79
C ALA A 45 -38.81 -43.65 -19.07
N SER A 46 -38.61 -42.88 -20.13
CA SER A 46 -38.63 -43.38 -21.51
C SER A 46 -37.69 -42.55 -22.41
N SER A 47 -36.82 -43.23 -23.00
CA SER A 47 -35.98 -43.23 -24.18
C SER A 47 -36.66 -42.73 -25.45
N ASP A 48 -35.84 -42.16 -26.33
CA ASP A 48 -35.50 -42.43 -27.73
C ASP A 48 -35.11 -41.14 -28.46
N SER A 49 -33.94 -40.99 -28.92
CA SER A 49 -33.14 -41.41 -30.08
C SER A 49 -33.33 -40.58 -31.36
N GLU A 50 -32.16 -40.30 -31.94
CA GLU A 50 -31.82 -40.08 -33.34
C GLU A 50 -31.96 -38.68 -33.95
N SER A 51 -30.87 -38.12 -34.32
CA SER A 51 -29.94 -38.19 -35.44
C SER A 51 -30.27 -37.21 -36.57
N SER A 52 -29.31 -36.42 -36.95
CA SER A 52 -28.73 -36.23 -38.27
C SER A 52 -28.31 -34.80 -38.60
N ALA A 53 -27.04 -34.67 -38.86
CA ALA A 53 -26.51 -33.60 -39.73
C ALA A 53 -26.71 -34.07 -41.21
N PRO A 54 -26.63 -33.20 -42.24
CA PRO A 54 -25.33 -32.71 -42.69
C PRO A 54 -25.29 -31.34 -43.44
N ALA A 55 -24.11 -30.80 -43.43
CA ALA A 55 -23.24 -30.26 -44.53
C ALA A 55 -23.68 -29.17 -45.52
N SER A 56 -22.74 -28.21 -45.60
CA SER A 56 -22.12 -27.57 -46.77
C SER A 56 -22.91 -26.53 -47.58
N SER A 57 -22.32 -25.37 -47.80
CA SER A 57 -21.44 -24.96 -48.87
C SER A 57 -21.33 -23.44 -48.98
N GLU A 58 -20.12 -22.99 -49.00
CA GLU A 58 -19.43 -22.17 -50.03
C GLU A 58 -20.00 -20.81 -50.44
N SER A 59 -19.14 -19.88 -50.25
CA SER A 59 -18.40 -19.01 -51.16
C SER A 59 -19.12 -17.76 -51.65
N SER A 60 -18.49 -16.63 -51.45
CA SER A 60 -17.83 -15.85 -52.50
C SER A 60 -17.53 -14.42 -52.07
N LYS A 61 -16.27 -14.10 -52.19
CA LYS A 61 -15.78 -12.72 -52.33
C LYS A 61 -15.97 -12.29 -53.78
N PRO A 62 -16.13 -11.00 -54.13
CA PRO A 62 -14.96 -10.33 -54.68
C PRO A 62 -14.74 -8.87 -54.28
N SER A 63 -13.52 -8.58 -54.23
CA SER A 63 -12.63 -7.47 -54.49
C SER A 63 -13.08 -6.37 -55.49
N SER A 64 -12.61 -5.19 -55.22
CA SER A 64 -11.84 -4.23 -56.07
C SER A 64 -12.24 -2.79 -55.74
N SER A 65 -11.34 -1.99 -55.41
CA SER A 65 -10.26 -1.24 -56.02
C SER A 65 -10.58 0.25 -56.21
N SER A 66 -9.61 0.99 -55.80
CA SER A 66 -8.90 2.12 -56.39
C SER A 66 -9.44 3.48 -56.08
N SER A 67 -8.66 4.30 -55.57
CA SER A 67 -7.58 5.19 -55.99
C SER A 67 -7.90 6.67 -55.75
N SER A 68 -7.06 7.28 -55.02
CA SER A 68 -6.05 8.27 -55.35
C SER A 68 -6.42 9.77 -55.28
N LYS A 69 -5.42 10.44 -54.70
CA LYS A 69 -4.83 11.77 -54.95
C LYS A 69 -5.30 12.91 -54.05
N SER A 70 -4.46 13.35 -53.13
CA SER A 70 -3.33 14.32 -53.18
C SER A 70 -3.68 15.74 -53.59
N SER A 71 -3.40 16.69 -52.71
CA SER A 71 -2.72 18.01 -52.90
C SER A 71 -2.72 18.75 -51.58
N SER A 72 -1.66 18.98 -50.91
CA SER A 72 -0.57 19.95 -51.00
C SER A 72 -0.94 21.40 -50.82
N SER A 73 -0.19 21.99 -49.90
CA SER A 73 0.30 23.38 -49.78
C SER A 73 -0.48 24.22 -48.74
N SER A 74 0.10 25.06 -47.95
CA SER A 74 1.46 25.57 -47.70
C SER A 74 1.41 26.50 -46.50
N SER A 75 2.43 26.44 -45.71
CA SER A 75 3.12 27.48 -44.94
C SER A 75 2.50 28.84 -44.74
N SER A 76 2.48 29.29 -43.49
CA SER A 76 3.15 30.55 -43.09
C SER A 76 3.21 30.72 -41.58
N LYS A 77 4.43 30.86 -41.12
CA LYS A 77 4.81 31.40 -39.80
C LYS A 77 4.85 32.92 -39.92
N PRO A 78 4.56 33.69 -38.90
CA PRO A 78 5.51 34.68 -38.51
C PRO A 78 5.86 34.70 -37.01
N THR A 79 7.03 35.20 -36.82
CA THR A 79 7.95 35.35 -35.71
C THR A 79 7.51 36.39 -34.66
N SER A 80 7.84 36.04 -33.43
CA SER A 80 8.43 36.84 -32.34
C SER A 80 7.85 38.16 -31.87
N SER A 81 7.57 38.24 -30.57
CA SER A 81 8.34 39.14 -29.69
C SER A 81 8.06 38.90 -28.23
N SER A 82 9.13 38.89 -27.48
CA SER A 82 9.30 38.76 -26.06
C SER A 82 8.70 39.91 -25.26
N SER A 83 8.10 39.64 -24.11
CA SER A 83 8.34 40.43 -22.92
C SER A 83 7.97 39.65 -21.65
N SER A 84 8.96 39.48 -20.80
CA SER A 84 8.94 39.00 -19.43
C SER A 84 8.06 39.90 -18.55
N ASN A 85 7.23 39.28 -17.71
CA ASN A 85 6.99 39.80 -16.36
C ASN A 85 6.52 38.66 -15.47
N SER A 86 7.37 38.35 -14.48
CA SER A 86 7.08 37.50 -13.36
C SER A 86 6.12 38.18 -12.39
N SER A 87 5.02 37.55 -12.07
CA SER A 87 4.27 37.84 -10.86
C SER A 87 3.73 36.56 -10.26
N LYS A 88 4.24 36.28 -9.08
CA LYS A 88 3.86 35.25 -8.11
C LYS A 88 2.36 35.38 -7.83
N PRO A 89 1.54 34.30 -7.89
CA PRO A 89 0.19 34.38 -7.39
C PRO A 89 0.18 34.17 -5.87
N SER A 90 -0.19 35.20 -5.16
CA SER A 90 -0.61 35.11 -3.76
C SER A 90 -1.94 34.36 -3.71
N SER A 91 -2.01 33.33 -2.87
CA SER A 91 -3.21 32.60 -2.53
C SER A 91 -4.17 33.53 -1.77
N SER A 92 -5.13 34.13 -2.45
CA SER A 92 -6.31 34.71 -1.84
C SER A 92 -7.46 33.70 -1.97
N SER A 93 -7.91 33.18 -0.82
CA SER A 93 -9.18 32.47 -0.70
C SER A 93 -10.32 33.43 -1.08
N SER A 94 -10.74 33.42 -2.34
CA SER A 94 -11.96 34.07 -2.76
C SER A 94 -13.12 33.08 -2.52
N SER A 95 -13.98 33.41 -1.55
CA SER A 95 -15.32 32.87 -1.49
C SER A 95 -16.05 33.27 -2.79
N THR A 96 -16.08 32.36 -3.76
CA THR A 96 -16.87 32.52 -4.98
C THR A 96 -18.36 32.38 -4.62
N SER A 97 -19.05 33.50 -4.38
CA SER A 97 -20.49 33.53 -4.37
C SER A 97 -20.99 33.13 -5.76
N GLN A 98 -21.84 32.11 -5.81
CA GLN A 98 -22.50 31.63 -7.02
C GLN A 98 -23.29 32.78 -7.67
N PRO A 99 -23.29 32.96 -9.02
CA PRO A 99 -24.11 34.00 -9.67
C PRO A 99 -25.60 33.79 -9.34
N PRO A 100 -26.43 34.86 -9.31
CA PRO A 100 -27.85 34.74 -9.03
C PRO A 100 -28.52 33.87 -10.10
N VAL A 101 -28.97 32.71 -9.69
CA VAL A 101 -29.57 31.69 -10.53
C VAL A 101 -31.09 31.75 -10.34
N SER A 102 -31.87 31.53 -11.39
CA SER A 102 -33.33 31.37 -11.27
C SER A 102 -33.64 30.08 -10.51
N GLU A 103 -34.08 30.22 -9.28
CA GLU A 103 -34.44 29.09 -8.38
C GLU A 103 -35.89 28.64 -8.58
N GLY A 104 -36.60 29.24 -9.50
CA GLY A 104 -38.04 29.01 -9.66
C GLY A 104 -38.80 29.29 -8.36
N ASN A 105 -39.69 28.38 -7.98
CA ASN A 105 -40.43 28.46 -6.72
C ASN A 105 -39.73 27.78 -5.52
N PHE A 106 -38.48 27.37 -5.67
CA PHE A 106 -37.63 26.86 -4.56
C PHE A 106 -37.04 28.06 -3.79
N SER A 107 -36.91 27.87 -2.47
CA SER A 107 -36.30 28.85 -1.57
C SER A 107 -35.71 28.17 -0.33
N ASN A 108 -34.91 28.90 0.42
CA ASN A 108 -34.23 28.40 1.62
C ASN A 108 -33.56 27.01 1.40
N ILE A 109 -32.93 26.87 0.22
CA ILE A 109 -32.13 25.68 -0.09
C ILE A 109 -30.89 25.69 0.82
N THR A 110 -30.58 24.55 1.43
CA THR A 110 -29.37 24.43 2.25
C THR A 110 -28.14 24.92 1.50
N GLU A 111 -27.41 25.84 2.12
CA GLU A 111 -26.14 26.37 1.60
C GLU A 111 -24.97 25.68 2.28
N PHE A 112 -23.93 25.36 1.51
CA PHE A 112 -22.71 24.73 1.97
C PHE A 112 -21.57 25.75 1.87
N ASN A 113 -21.18 26.33 3.01
CA ASN A 113 -20.13 27.35 3.07
C ASN A 113 -18.72 26.79 3.29
N SER A 114 -18.62 25.49 3.46
CA SER A 114 -17.38 24.71 3.61
C SER A 114 -17.58 23.30 3.06
N PRO A 115 -16.50 22.57 2.74
CA PRO A 115 -16.61 21.17 2.37
C PRO A 115 -17.36 20.36 3.42
N VAL A 116 -18.25 19.48 2.97
CA VAL A 116 -19.06 18.60 3.81
C VAL A 116 -18.19 17.41 4.26
N GLU A 117 -18.21 17.14 5.54
CA GLU A 117 -17.51 15.98 6.12
C GLU A 117 -18.41 14.74 6.03
N ILE A 118 -17.88 13.67 5.45
CA ILE A 118 -18.56 12.37 5.35
C ILE A 118 -18.03 11.33 6.34
N HIS A 119 -16.93 11.62 7.04
CA HIS A 119 -16.35 10.74 8.04
C HIS A 119 -16.95 11.02 9.43
N THR A 120 -17.11 9.97 10.22
CA THR A 120 -17.44 10.13 11.64
C THR A 120 -16.30 10.79 12.39
N ALA A 121 -16.57 11.29 13.61
CA ALA A 121 -15.52 11.91 14.44
C ALA A 121 -14.33 10.95 14.68
N ASP A 122 -14.62 9.66 14.90
CA ASP A 122 -13.59 8.65 15.15
C ASP A 122 -12.78 8.33 13.90
N GLN A 123 -13.44 8.22 12.74
CA GLN A 123 -12.77 8.06 11.44
C GLN A 123 -11.87 9.26 11.17
N LYS A 124 -12.36 10.47 11.40
CA LYS A 124 -11.58 11.70 11.22
C LYS A 124 -10.37 11.76 12.15
N ALA A 125 -10.54 11.40 13.43
CA ALA A 125 -9.43 11.31 14.37
C ALA A 125 -8.35 10.32 13.90
N TYR A 126 -8.75 9.16 13.40
CA TYR A 126 -7.85 8.18 12.82
C TYR A 126 -7.14 8.72 11.56
N LEU A 127 -7.87 9.31 10.63
CA LEU A 127 -7.34 9.81 9.35
C LEU A 127 -6.44 11.05 9.53
N SER A 128 -6.52 11.74 10.67
CA SER A 128 -5.64 12.86 11.02
C SER A 128 -4.32 12.44 11.69
N TYR A 129 -4.05 11.12 11.78
CA TYR A 129 -2.79 10.63 12.32
C TYR A 129 -1.62 11.09 11.44
N SER A 130 -0.66 11.80 12.04
CA SER A 130 0.45 12.43 11.32
C SER A 130 1.72 11.56 11.23
N GLY A 131 1.70 10.37 11.86
CA GLY A 131 2.82 9.42 11.81
C GLY A 131 2.63 8.38 10.71
N ASN A 132 3.62 7.50 10.60
CA ASN A 132 3.54 6.35 9.69
C ASN A 132 2.58 5.30 10.25
N TYR A 133 1.60 4.87 9.45
CA TYR A 133 0.58 3.92 9.88
C TYR A 133 1.12 2.53 10.22
N ASP A 134 2.25 2.13 9.62
CA ASP A 134 2.95 0.88 9.98
C ASP A 134 3.57 0.93 11.39
N GLN A 135 3.79 2.13 11.94
CA GLN A 135 4.28 2.39 13.29
C GLN A 135 3.17 2.85 14.25
N MET A 136 1.92 2.94 13.79
CA MET A 136 0.82 3.38 14.63
C MET A 136 0.69 2.50 15.87
N PRO A 137 0.58 3.10 17.08
CA PRO A 137 0.34 2.33 18.30
C PRO A 137 -0.98 1.54 18.23
N GLU A 138 -0.95 0.26 18.61
CA GLU A 138 -2.11 -0.65 18.50
C GLU A 138 -3.36 -0.18 19.26
N ASN A 139 -3.17 0.60 20.34
CA ASN A 139 -4.27 1.19 21.09
C ASN A 139 -4.97 2.35 20.36
N GLN A 140 -4.38 2.84 19.27
CA GLN A 140 -4.98 3.84 18.36
C GLN A 140 -5.65 3.20 17.14
N TYR A 141 -5.55 1.87 16.96
CA TYR A 141 -6.25 1.19 15.88
C TYR A 141 -7.76 1.28 16.07
N PRO A 142 -8.52 1.52 15.01
CA PRO A 142 -9.98 1.50 15.08
C PRO A 142 -10.50 0.16 15.61
N ASP A 143 -11.66 0.20 16.25
CA ASP A 143 -12.35 -0.99 16.74
C ASP A 143 -13.80 -0.98 16.25
N GLY A 144 -14.10 -1.84 15.28
CA GLY A 144 -15.41 -1.95 14.65
C GLY A 144 -16.53 -2.45 15.57
N SER A 145 -16.22 -2.87 16.82
CA SER A 145 -17.26 -3.20 17.82
C SER A 145 -18.04 -1.94 18.24
N GLN A 146 -17.44 -0.76 18.14
CA GLN A 146 -18.02 0.53 18.56
C GLN A 146 -18.26 1.48 17.40
N HIS A 147 -17.61 1.28 16.23
CA HIS A 147 -17.63 2.17 15.10
C HIS A 147 -18.27 1.51 13.88
N ARG A 148 -18.68 2.33 12.92
CA ARG A 148 -19.17 1.86 11.62
C ARG A 148 -18.27 2.38 10.52
N SER A 149 -18.11 1.57 9.49
CA SER A 149 -17.40 1.98 8.27
C SER A 149 -18.23 2.89 7.36
N ASP A 150 -19.52 3.02 7.62
CA ASP A 150 -20.45 3.77 6.77
C ASP A 150 -20.13 5.27 6.78
N SER A 151 -20.34 5.93 5.64
CA SER A 151 -20.22 7.38 5.54
C SER A 151 -21.41 8.11 6.18
N LEU A 152 -21.17 9.36 6.59
CA LEU A 152 -22.25 10.28 6.94
C LEU A 152 -22.94 10.80 5.68
N PRO A 153 -24.25 11.06 5.71
CA PRO A 153 -24.96 11.66 4.58
C PRO A 153 -24.75 13.16 4.49
N VAL A 154 -24.82 13.70 3.28
CA VAL A 154 -25.06 15.11 3.05
C VAL A 154 -26.53 15.40 3.26
N ASN A 155 -26.85 16.23 4.26
CA ASN A 155 -28.24 16.60 4.57
C ASN A 155 -28.59 17.91 3.86
N LEU A 156 -29.62 17.86 3.03
CA LEU A 156 -30.09 19.01 2.25
C LEU A 156 -31.61 19.17 2.44
N SER A 157 -32.06 20.42 2.60
CA SER A 157 -33.46 20.79 2.72
C SER A 157 -33.78 22.03 1.90
N TRP A 158 -35.04 22.23 1.60
CA TRP A 158 -35.55 23.37 0.84
C TRP A 158 -36.98 23.71 1.20
N ASN A 159 -37.42 24.89 0.84
CA ASN A 159 -38.83 25.24 0.76
C ASN A 159 -39.28 25.24 -0.68
N TYR A 160 -40.54 24.95 -0.91
CA TYR A 160 -41.14 25.02 -2.24
C TYR A 160 -42.59 25.47 -2.14
N SER A 161 -42.97 26.42 -2.97
CA SER A 161 -44.37 26.93 -3.11
C SER A 161 -44.89 26.57 -4.48
N ALA A 162 -45.87 25.67 -4.55
CA ALA A 162 -46.43 25.28 -5.85
C ALA A 162 -47.16 26.42 -6.51
N PRO A 163 -47.04 26.60 -7.85
CA PRO A 163 -47.85 27.52 -8.61
C PRO A 163 -49.35 27.26 -8.44
N SER A 164 -50.18 28.30 -8.61
CA SER A 164 -51.63 28.16 -8.51
C SER A 164 -52.16 27.07 -9.45
N GLY A 165 -53.00 26.18 -8.91
CA GLY A 165 -53.58 25.09 -9.69
C GLY A 165 -52.65 23.85 -9.89
N LYS A 166 -51.42 23.87 -9.39
CA LYS A 166 -50.50 22.76 -9.48
C LYS A 166 -50.40 21.97 -8.14
N THR A 167 -50.37 20.65 -8.25
CA THR A 167 -50.16 19.74 -7.13
C THR A 167 -48.82 19.01 -7.31
N VAL A 168 -47.91 19.11 -6.31
CA VAL A 168 -46.64 18.40 -6.33
C VAL A 168 -46.91 16.93 -5.97
N SER A 169 -46.45 16.02 -6.81
CA SER A 169 -46.47 14.56 -6.56
C SER A 169 -45.30 14.11 -5.71
N ASN A 170 -44.12 14.58 -6.05
CA ASN A 170 -42.87 14.32 -5.34
C ASN A 170 -41.77 15.31 -5.75
N TYR A 171 -40.67 15.26 -5.03
CA TYR A 171 -39.46 16.00 -5.41
C TYR A 171 -38.39 15.01 -5.86
N SER A 172 -37.50 15.45 -6.75
CA SER A 172 -36.30 14.73 -7.11
C SER A 172 -35.07 15.58 -6.73
N PHE A 173 -34.12 14.94 -6.06
CA PHE A 173 -32.76 15.42 -5.91
C PHE A 173 -31.90 14.61 -6.89
N ILE A 174 -31.18 15.30 -7.78
CA ILE A 174 -30.32 14.68 -8.79
C ILE A 174 -28.92 15.20 -8.56
N SER A 175 -27.93 14.31 -8.34
CA SER A 175 -26.54 14.69 -8.07
C SER A 175 -25.55 13.82 -8.81
N GLY A 176 -24.42 14.39 -9.23
CA GLY A 176 -23.33 13.72 -9.94
C GLY A 176 -22.03 14.54 -9.91
N GLN A 177 -20.96 14.01 -10.51
CA GLN A 177 -19.68 14.70 -10.64
C GLN A 177 -19.65 15.72 -11.79
N LYS A 178 -20.50 15.54 -12.80
CA LYS A 178 -20.54 16.41 -13.97
C LYS A 178 -21.55 17.52 -13.79
N GLU A 179 -21.18 18.71 -14.23
CA GLU A 179 -22.04 19.88 -14.13
C GLU A 179 -23.34 19.74 -14.96
N ASP A 180 -23.29 19.00 -16.07
CA ASP A 180 -24.47 18.70 -16.89
C ASP A 180 -25.38 17.63 -16.28
N LEU A 181 -24.95 17.01 -15.16
CA LEU A 181 -25.62 15.90 -14.48
C LEU A 181 -25.89 14.68 -15.38
N SER A 182 -25.11 14.50 -16.46
CA SER A 182 -25.23 13.34 -17.36
C SER A 182 -24.91 12.03 -16.66
N ASP A 183 -24.12 12.07 -15.57
CA ASP A 183 -23.80 10.96 -14.67
C ASP A 183 -24.71 10.89 -13.44
N GLY A 184 -25.68 11.83 -13.31
CA GLY A 184 -26.46 12.05 -12.10
C GLY A 184 -27.27 10.82 -11.63
N TYR A 185 -27.35 10.70 -10.31
CA TYR A 185 -28.24 9.77 -9.61
C TYR A 185 -29.45 10.52 -9.03
N GLU A 186 -30.66 10.00 -9.29
CA GLU A 186 -31.91 10.61 -8.86
C GLU A 186 -32.46 9.95 -7.60
N ILE A 187 -32.72 10.75 -6.56
CA ILE A 187 -33.47 10.35 -5.37
C ILE A 187 -34.83 11.04 -5.40
N LYS A 188 -35.91 10.24 -5.39
CA LYS A 188 -37.28 10.74 -5.27
C LYS A 188 -37.75 10.73 -3.83
N THR A 189 -38.36 11.83 -3.38
CA THR A 189 -38.85 11.99 -2.01
C THR A 189 -40.16 12.80 -2.00
N SER A 190 -41.03 12.48 -1.05
CA SER A 190 -42.21 13.32 -0.74
C SER A 190 -41.87 14.44 0.24
N SER A 191 -40.70 14.37 0.90
CA SER A 191 -40.23 15.38 1.83
C SER A 191 -39.52 16.51 1.11
N LYS A 192 -39.48 17.69 1.75
CA LYS A 192 -38.65 18.82 1.31
C LYS A 192 -37.24 18.76 1.89
N SER A 193 -36.70 17.52 1.99
CA SER A 193 -35.36 17.24 2.46
C SER A 193 -34.88 15.90 1.92
N VAL A 194 -33.58 15.73 1.87
CA VAL A 194 -32.91 14.49 1.48
C VAL A 194 -31.66 14.27 2.33
N ALA A 195 -31.40 13.03 2.70
CA ALA A 195 -30.10 12.56 3.20
C ALA A 195 -29.40 11.83 2.05
N TYR A 196 -28.40 12.48 1.44
CA TYR A 196 -27.67 11.96 0.30
C TYR A 196 -26.44 11.24 0.77
N TYR A 197 -26.41 9.92 0.61
CA TYR A 197 -25.28 9.05 0.94
C TYR A 197 -24.35 8.89 -0.25
N ASN A 198 -23.10 8.54 0.04
CA ASN A 198 -22.07 8.18 -0.92
C ASN A 198 -21.77 9.25 -1.98
N PRO A 199 -21.67 10.55 -1.60
CA PRO A 199 -21.21 11.56 -2.53
C PRO A 199 -19.77 11.28 -2.96
N TYR A 200 -19.31 11.87 -4.04
CA TYR A 200 -17.91 11.85 -4.43
C TYR A 200 -17.08 12.79 -3.53
N LEU A 201 -15.82 12.45 -3.28
CA LEU A 201 -14.88 13.40 -2.67
C LEU A 201 -14.65 14.58 -3.62
N GLY A 202 -14.60 15.81 -3.07
CA GLY A 202 -14.51 17.01 -3.86
C GLY A 202 -15.88 17.47 -4.37
N ARG A 203 -15.95 18.04 -5.58
CA ARG A 203 -17.15 18.70 -6.10
C ARG A 203 -18.23 17.73 -6.54
N ASN A 204 -19.45 17.99 -6.08
CA ASN A 204 -20.67 17.31 -6.48
C ASN A 204 -21.68 18.37 -6.99
N TYR A 205 -22.16 18.20 -8.20
CA TYR A 205 -23.21 19.04 -8.75
C TYR A 205 -24.58 18.46 -8.47
N TYR A 206 -25.60 19.30 -8.30
CA TYR A 206 -26.95 18.83 -8.05
C TYR A 206 -28.00 19.81 -8.56
N LYS A 207 -29.23 19.33 -8.73
CA LYS A 207 -30.44 20.13 -8.89
C LYS A 207 -31.63 19.52 -8.16
N LEU A 208 -32.58 20.36 -7.78
CA LEU A 208 -33.87 19.96 -7.24
C LEU A 208 -34.93 20.05 -8.33
N VAL A 209 -35.87 19.12 -8.34
CA VAL A 209 -37.00 19.09 -9.27
C VAL A 209 -38.27 18.86 -8.49
N ALA A 210 -39.29 19.73 -8.70
CA ALA A 210 -40.66 19.49 -8.28
C ALA A 210 -41.42 18.81 -9.42
N ASN A 211 -41.90 17.59 -9.18
CA ASN A 211 -42.68 16.83 -10.16
C ASN A 211 -44.18 17.01 -9.84
N PHE A 212 -44.96 17.49 -10.80
CA PHE A 212 -46.40 17.73 -10.63
C PHE A 212 -47.23 16.51 -11.03
N SER A 213 -48.46 16.46 -10.50
CA SER A 213 -49.41 15.39 -10.81
C SER A 213 -49.87 15.34 -12.25
N ASP A 214 -49.74 16.46 -12.99
CA ASP A 214 -50.04 16.55 -14.41
C ASP A 214 -48.85 16.21 -15.32
N GLY A 215 -47.74 15.73 -14.75
CA GLY A 215 -46.53 15.31 -15.47
C GLY A 215 -45.56 16.47 -15.77
N GLN A 216 -45.94 17.73 -15.52
CA GLN A 216 -45.01 18.85 -15.67
C GLN A 216 -43.96 18.84 -14.53
N LYS A 217 -42.87 19.58 -14.75
CA LYS A 217 -41.74 19.66 -13.80
C LYS A 217 -41.24 21.08 -13.71
N GLU A 218 -40.77 21.44 -12.54
CA GLU A 218 -40.02 22.69 -12.32
C GLU A 218 -38.71 22.33 -11.61
N SER A 219 -37.60 22.95 -11.98
CA SER A 219 -36.30 22.65 -11.39
C SER A 219 -35.54 23.91 -11.04
N THR A 220 -34.66 23.80 -10.05
CA THR A 220 -33.60 24.78 -9.85
C THR A 220 -32.61 24.72 -11.01
N ALA A 221 -31.78 25.74 -11.14
CA ALA A 221 -30.55 25.58 -11.88
C ALA A 221 -29.64 24.56 -11.19
N VAL A 222 -28.55 24.17 -11.87
CA VAL A 222 -27.54 23.31 -11.30
C VAL A 222 -26.75 24.08 -10.25
N ARG A 223 -26.64 23.49 -9.08
CA ARG A 223 -25.88 23.96 -7.92
C ARG A 223 -24.76 22.96 -7.61
N PHE A 224 -23.90 23.26 -6.66
CA PHE A 224 -22.88 22.36 -6.21
C PHE A 224 -22.68 22.41 -4.68
N PHE A 225 -22.07 21.38 -4.14
CA PHE A 225 -21.44 21.35 -2.84
C PHE A 225 -20.09 20.61 -2.98
N ASP A 226 -19.16 20.97 -2.14
CA ASP A 226 -17.88 20.27 -2.07
C ASP A 226 -17.88 19.34 -0.85
N VAL A 227 -17.33 18.14 -1.01
CA VAL A 227 -17.08 17.16 0.05
C VAL A 227 -15.60 17.20 0.40
N ASP A 228 -15.25 17.01 1.65
CA ASP A 228 -13.85 16.90 2.06
C ASP A 228 -13.13 15.83 1.24
N THR A 229 -11.89 16.12 0.85
CA THR A 229 -11.14 15.26 -0.09
C THR A 229 -10.31 14.20 0.61
N THR A 230 -10.39 14.09 1.94
CA THR A 230 -9.67 13.07 2.71
C THR A 230 -10.16 11.67 2.32
N TYR A 231 -9.22 10.82 1.86
CA TYR A 231 -9.49 9.42 1.59
C TYR A 231 -9.67 8.62 2.91
N PRO A 232 -10.50 7.58 2.97
CA PRO A 232 -11.26 6.94 1.88
C PRO A 232 -12.64 7.55 1.63
N ARG A 233 -13.12 7.47 0.40
CA ARG A 233 -14.55 7.65 0.13
C ARG A 233 -15.31 6.43 0.66
N ASN A 234 -15.76 6.53 1.90
CA ASN A 234 -16.57 5.49 2.54
C ASN A 234 -17.93 5.36 1.88
N LEU A 235 -18.46 4.15 1.85
CA LEU A 235 -19.75 3.85 1.25
C LEU A 235 -20.70 3.26 2.29
N ALA A 236 -21.89 3.84 2.41
CA ALA A 236 -23.00 3.31 3.17
C ALA A 236 -23.85 2.41 2.26
N ILE A 237 -23.64 1.10 2.36
CA ILE A 237 -24.37 0.09 1.59
C ILE A 237 -25.11 -0.82 2.56
N GLY A 238 -26.43 -0.77 2.50
CA GLY A 238 -27.31 -1.53 3.41
C GLY A 238 -27.00 -3.03 3.40
N GLY A 239 -26.72 -3.59 4.58
CA GLY A 239 -26.40 -5.01 4.74
C GLY A 239 -24.93 -5.37 4.56
N MET A 240 -24.08 -4.44 4.10
CA MET A 240 -22.66 -4.67 3.86
C MET A 240 -21.79 -3.99 4.94
N THR A 241 -20.52 -4.32 4.96
CA THR A 241 -19.52 -3.68 5.81
C THR A 241 -18.23 -3.48 5.04
N ASN A 242 -17.34 -2.64 5.56
CA ASN A 242 -16.00 -2.43 4.99
C ASN A 242 -16.05 -1.96 3.52
N CYS A 243 -17.05 -1.14 3.18
CA CYS A 243 -17.31 -0.69 1.81
C CYS A 243 -16.66 0.65 1.55
N ARG A 244 -15.88 0.76 0.47
CA ARG A 244 -15.27 2.03 0.03
C ARG A 244 -14.85 2.01 -1.43
N ASP A 245 -14.79 3.20 -2.00
CA ASP A 245 -14.19 3.44 -3.31
C ASP A 245 -12.66 3.34 -3.19
N MET A 246 -12.02 2.72 -4.15
CA MET A 246 -10.55 2.71 -4.24
C MET A 246 -10.01 4.04 -4.77
N GLY A 247 -10.82 4.81 -5.50
CA GLY A 247 -10.48 6.10 -6.07
C GLY A 247 -10.58 7.28 -5.09
N GLY A 248 -10.08 8.44 -5.51
CA GLY A 248 -10.06 9.67 -4.72
C GLY A 248 -8.71 9.98 -4.07
N ARG A 249 -7.72 9.13 -4.22
CA ARG A 249 -6.36 9.33 -3.72
C ARG A 249 -5.52 10.20 -4.65
N VAL A 250 -4.63 10.99 -4.07
CA VAL A 250 -3.51 11.61 -4.78
C VAL A 250 -2.39 10.58 -4.83
N LEU A 251 -1.75 10.44 -5.98
CA LEU A 251 -0.66 9.50 -6.21
C LEU A 251 0.70 10.18 -5.94
N GLU A 252 1.75 9.42 -5.69
CA GLU A 252 3.07 9.96 -5.38
C GLU A 252 3.65 10.87 -6.48
N ASP A 253 3.27 10.65 -7.74
CA ASP A 253 3.65 11.50 -8.88
C ASP A 253 2.75 12.74 -9.07
N GLY A 254 1.81 12.99 -8.16
CA GLY A 254 0.85 14.10 -8.22
C GLY A 254 -0.39 13.82 -9.05
N GLY A 255 -0.50 12.66 -9.71
CA GLY A 255 -1.72 12.21 -10.37
C GLY A 255 -2.83 11.88 -9.37
N LYS A 256 -3.98 11.48 -9.87
CA LYS A 256 -5.12 11.09 -9.04
C LYS A 256 -5.71 9.75 -9.48
N MET A 257 -6.13 8.94 -8.53
CA MET A 257 -6.93 7.75 -8.79
C MET A 257 -8.40 8.15 -8.99
N LYS A 258 -8.96 7.80 -10.16
CA LYS A 258 -10.34 8.12 -10.53
C LYS A 258 -11.34 7.47 -9.58
N GLN A 259 -12.32 8.23 -9.13
CA GLN A 259 -13.41 7.73 -8.28
C GLN A 259 -14.51 7.06 -9.12
N GLY A 260 -15.28 6.20 -8.47
CA GLY A 260 -16.47 5.62 -9.07
C GLY A 260 -16.23 4.45 -10.01
N LEU A 261 -15.02 3.92 -10.09
CA LEU A 261 -14.65 2.86 -11.02
C LEU A 261 -14.38 1.51 -10.35
N VAL A 262 -13.76 1.52 -9.16
CA VAL A 262 -13.39 0.30 -8.44
C VAL A 262 -13.75 0.42 -6.96
N TYR A 263 -14.56 -0.50 -6.49
CA TYR A 263 -15.03 -0.53 -5.11
C TYR A 263 -14.59 -1.81 -4.42
N ARG A 264 -14.17 -1.72 -3.16
CA ARG A 264 -13.96 -2.87 -2.30
C ARG A 264 -15.05 -2.98 -1.26
N THR A 265 -15.52 -4.21 -0.98
CA THR A 265 -16.61 -4.44 -0.04
C THR A 265 -16.44 -5.78 0.70
N SER A 266 -17.32 -6.07 1.66
CA SER A 266 -17.56 -7.43 2.14
C SER A 266 -18.56 -8.18 1.25
N GLY A 267 -18.55 -9.52 1.29
CA GLY A 267 -19.64 -10.36 0.75
C GLY A 267 -20.79 -10.56 1.75
N TYR A 268 -20.53 -10.34 3.06
CA TYR A 268 -21.49 -10.46 4.16
C TYR A 268 -21.24 -9.42 5.25
N LYS A 269 -22.19 -9.26 6.16
CA LYS A 269 -21.90 -8.77 7.50
C LYS A 269 -21.12 -9.83 8.29
N TYR A 270 -20.44 -9.41 9.32
CA TYR A 270 -19.61 -10.28 10.16
C TYR A 270 -20.35 -11.50 10.73
N ASP A 271 -21.62 -11.31 11.12
CA ASP A 271 -22.48 -12.37 11.70
C ASP A 271 -22.96 -13.41 10.68
N TYR A 272 -22.65 -13.21 9.40
CA TYR A 272 -23.08 -14.04 8.25
C TYR A 272 -24.60 -14.23 8.13
N SER A 273 -25.38 -13.60 8.99
CA SER A 273 -26.84 -13.72 9.01
C SER A 273 -27.53 -12.78 8.04
N THR A 274 -26.87 -11.66 7.69
CA THR A 274 -27.41 -10.66 6.79
C THR A 274 -26.44 -10.40 5.64
N THR A 275 -26.99 -10.43 4.45
CA THR A 275 -26.35 -10.00 3.22
C THR A 275 -26.87 -8.62 2.84
N ILE A 276 -26.51 -8.14 1.66
CA ILE A 276 -26.97 -6.86 1.11
C ILE A 276 -28.50 -6.73 1.18
N THR A 277 -28.99 -5.57 1.64
CA THR A 277 -30.43 -5.25 1.63
C THR A 277 -30.91 -4.81 0.25
N GLU A 278 -32.23 -4.69 0.06
CA GLU A 278 -32.77 -4.16 -1.21
C GLU A 278 -32.34 -2.70 -1.47
N GLU A 279 -32.23 -1.89 -0.42
CA GLU A 279 -31.66 -0.52 -0.50
C GLU A 279 -30.20 -0.56 -0.89
N GLY A 280 -29.42 -1.48 -0.30
CA GLY A 280 -28.02 -1.67 -0.66
C GLY A 280 -27.85 -2.12 -2.12
N LYS A 281 -28.70 -3.03 -2.62
CA LYS A 281 -28.69 -3.42 -4.03
C LYS A 281 -29.02 -2.25 -4.95
N LYS A 282 -30.02 -1.45 -4.58
CA LYS A 282 -30.38 -0.24 -5.30
C LYS A 282 -29.22 0.75 -5.33
N GLU A 283 -28.55 0.95 -4.21
CA GLU A 283 -27.37 1.78 -4.09
C GLU A 283 -26.25 1.33 -5.05
N MET A 284 -25.90 0.05 -5.03
CA MET A 284 -24.86 -0.47 -5.91
C MET A 284 -25.25 -0.42 -7.40
N LEU A 285 -26.48 -0.74 -7.75
CA LEU A 285 -26.90 -0.85 -9.15
C LEU A 285 -27.27 0.51 -9.78
N GLN A 286 -27.90 1.39 -9.03
CA GLN A 286 -28.45 2.65 -9.57
C GLN A 286 -27.57 3.86 -9.30
N HIS A 287 -26.98 3.94 -8.10
CA HIS A 287 -26.08 5.04 -7.74
C HIS A 287 -24.64 4.74 -8.15
N LEU A 288 -24.06 3.66 -7.64
CA LEU A 288 -22.68 3.27 -7.96
C LEU A 288 -22.54 2.63 -9.34
N LYS A 289 -23.67 2.28 -9.99
CA LYS A 289 -23.74 1.76 -11.38
C LYS A 289 -22.84 0.55 -11.63
N VAL A 290 -22.68 -0.32 -10.62
CA VAL A 290 -21.81 -1.48 -10.69
C VAL A 290 -22.22 -2.40 -11.84
N LYS A 291 -21.22 -2.84 -12.64
CA LYS A 291 -21.42 -3.78 -13.75
C LYS A 291 -20.83 -5.15 -13.45
N THR A 292 -19.73 -5.20 -12.72
CA THR A 292 -18.99 -6.45 -12.50
C THR A 292 -18.76 -6.70 -11.02
N GLU A 293 -19.12 -7.91 -10.59
CA GLU A 293 -18.81 -8.48 -9.28
C GLU A 293 -17.58 -9.39 -9.42
N VAL A 294 -16.55 -9.15 -8.61
CA VAL A 294 -15.39 -10.03 -8.50
C VAL A 294 -15.34 -10.62 -7.09
N ASN A 295 -15.61 -11.91 -7.00
CA ASN A 295 -15.49 -12.65 -5.76
C ASN A 295 -14.11 -13.32 -5.69
N VAL A 296 -13.30 -12.90 -4.72
CA VAL A 296 -12.00 -13.50 -4.44
C VAL A 296 -12.03 -14.43 -3.22
N ALA A 297 -13.23 -14.79 -2.74
CA ALA A 297 -13.40 -15.80 -1.69
C ALA A 297 -13.31 -17.22 -2.24
N ASP A 298 -13.21 -18.17 -1.33
CA ASP A 298 -13.10 -19.61 -1.61
C ASP A 298 -14.43 -20.30 -1.95
N GLY A 299 -15.52 -19.55 -2.07
CA GLY A 299 -16.84 -20.11 -2.38
C GLY A 299 -17.78 -19.13 -3.07
N THR A 300 -18.54 -19.64 -4.04
CA THR A 300 -19.56 -18.88 -4.79
C THR A 300 -20.77 -18.48 -3.94
N SER A 301 -20.93 -19.07 -2.74
CA SER A 301 -21.95 -18.66 -1.78
C SER A 301 -21.78 -17.24 -1.26
N TYR A 302 -20.58 -16.66 -1.43
CA TYR A 302 -20.28 -15.28 -1.04
C TYR A 302 -20.68 -14.24 -2.08
N ASN A 303 -21.07 -14.65 -3.28
CA ASN A 303 -21.55 -13.76 -4.32
C ASN A 303 -22.82 -13.04 -3.89
N LEU A 304 -22.86 -11.74 -4.11
CA LEU A 304 -24.03 -10.92 -3.76
C LEU A 304 -25.19 -11.15 -4.72
N LYS A 305 -24.92 -11.67 -5.90
CA LYS A 305 -25.93 -12.03 -6.94
C LYS A 305 -26.81 -10.83 -7.32
N LEU A 306 -26.16 -9.69 -7.54
CA LEU A 306 -26.86 -8.49 -8.01
C LEU A 306 -27.39 -8.72 -9.43
N SER A 307 -28.69 -8.50 -9.62
CA SER A 307 -29.33 -8.67 -10.93
C SER A 307 -28.74 -7.70 -11.94
N GLY A 308 -28.30 -8.23 -13.09
CA GLY A 308 -27.74 -7.43 -14.17
C GLY A 308 -26.22 -7.21 -14.07
N THR A 309 -25.54 -7.71 -13.03
CA THR A 309 -24.08 -7.69 -12.96
C THR A 309 -23.47 -8.97 -13.54
N THR A 310 -22.27 -8.84 -14.10
CA THR A 310 -21.43 -9.98 -14.48
C THR A 310 -20.65 -10.45 -13.25
N VAL A 311 -20.77 -11.72 -12.87
CA VAL A 311 -20.06 -12.29 -11.71
C VAL A 311 -18.82 -13.02 -12.22
N LYS A 312 -17.67 -12.78 -11.57
CA LYS A 312 -16.40 -13.45 -11.76
C LYS A 312 -15.88 -14.00 -10.45
N ASP A 313 -15.65 -15.30 -10.40
CA ASP A 313 -15.07 -15.99 -9.24
C ASP A 313 -13.58 -16.23 -9.48
N PHE A 314 -12.72 -15.48 -8.76
CA PHE A 314 -11.27 -15.63 -8.77
C PHE A 314 -10.83 -16.08 -7.38
N LYS A 315 -11.06 -17.36 -7.09
CA LYS A 315 -10.82 -17.92 -5.77
C LYS A 315 -9.39 -17.75 -5.32
N MET A 316 -9.21 -17.22 -4.13
CA MET A 316 -7.92 -17.11 -3.45
C MET A 316 -7.84 -18.03 -2.26
N ASP A 317 -6.71 -18.69 -2.10
CA ASP A 317 -6.42 -19.51 -0.93
C ASP A 317 -6.29 -18.66 0.32
N TYR A 318 -6.94 -19.10 1.39
CA TYR A 318 -6.87 -18.49 2.72
C TYR A 318 -6.36 -19.48 3.76
N SER A 319 -6.19 -20.74 3.40
CA SER A 319 -5.86 -21.79 4.35
C SER A 319 -4.41 -21.71 4.85
N GLY A 320 -4.24 -21.93 6.13
CA GLY A 320 -2.91 -22.02 6.77
C GLY A 320 -2.29 -20.70 7.16
N GLY A 321 -3.10 -19.63 7.25
CA GLY A 321 -2.64 -18.35 7.77
C GLY A 321 -1.62 -17.65 6.87
N SER A 322 -1.50 -18.03 5.60
CA SER A 322 -0.53 -17.46 4.72
C SER A 322 -1.16 -17.12 3.37
N HIS A 323 -1.42 -15.89 3.20
CA HIS A 323 -1.79 -15.30 1.92
C HIS A 323 -0.55 -15.25 1.04
N HIS A 324 -0.03 -16.40 0.62
CA HIS A 324 1.13 -16.41 -0.24
C HIS A 324 0.76 -15.90 -1.62
N PHE A 325 1.51 -14.90 -2.06
CA PHE A 325 1.31 -14.29 -3.37
C PHE A 325 1.36 -15.34 -4.49
N SER A 326 2.35 -16.23 -4.48
CA SER A 326 2.51 -17.26 -5.50
C SER A 326 1.32 -18.21 -5.60
N ARG A 327 0.69 -18.55 -4.48
CA ARG A 327 -0.50 -19.41 -4.47
C ARG A 327 -1.70 -18.79 -5.10
N ASN A 328 -1.79 -17.48 -5.04
CA ASN A 328 -2.91 -16.70 -5.58
C ASN A 328 -2.56 -16.06 -6.93
N ALA A 329 -1.42 -16.43 -7.53
CA ALA A 329 -0.89 -15.80 -8.72
C ALA A 329 -1.88 -15.79 -9.89
N GLU A 330 -2.54 -16.90 -10.16
CA GLU A 330 -3.51 -16.98 -11.27
C GLU A 330 -4.78 -16.15 -10.98
N SER A 331 -5.27 -16.17 -9.76
CA SER A 331 -6.42 -15.34 -9.35
C SER A 331 -6.10 -13.84 -9.40
N VAL A 332 -4.91 -13.45 -8.96
CA VAL A 332 -4.41 -12.08 -9.08
C VAL A 332 -4.29 -11.67 -10.55
N LYS A 333 -3.69 -12.53 -11.38
CA LYS A 333 -3.55 -12.30 -12.82
C LYS A 333 -4.93 -12.09 -13.48
N ASN A 334 -5.89 -12.93 -13.16
CA ASN A 334 -7.25 -12.83 -13.70
C ASN A 334 -7.95 -11.53 -13.23
N PHE A 335 -7.70 -11.10 -11.99
CA PHE A 335 -8.20 -9.82 -11.48
C PHE A 335 -7.64 -8.64 -12.29
N PHE A 336 -6.33 -8.57 -12.52
CA PHE A 336 -5.73 -7.50 -13.30
C PHE A 336 -6.10 -7.55 -14.77
N ASN A 337 -6.22 -8.74 -15.38
CA ASN A 337 -6.72 -8.89 -16.74
C ASN A 337 -8.16 -8.36 -16.89
N LEU A 338 -9.01 -8.58 -15.88
CA LEU A 338 -10.36 -8.03 -15.84
C LEU A 338 -10.34 -6.51 -15.76
N LEU A 339 -9.48 -5.92 -14.94
CA LEU A 339 -9.33 -4.47 -14.83
C LEU A 339 -8.72 -3.83 -16.09
N GLY A 340 -8.02 -4.59 -16.92
CA GLY A 340 -7.54 -4.13 -18.23
C GLY A 340 -8.64 -3.88 -19.25
N ASP A 341 -9.86 -4.38 -19.04
CA ASP A 341 -11.00 -4.16 -19.94
C ASP A 341 -11.95 -3.10 -19.35
N SER A 342 -11.99 -1.92 -19.97
CA SER A 342 -12.84 -0.80 -19.54
C SER A 342 -14.34 -1.11 -19.57
N ASN A 343 -14.80 -2.12 -20.29
CA ASN A 343 -16.21 -2.52 -20.32
C ASN A 343 -16.69 -3.12 -19.01
N ASN A 344 -15.78 -3.62 -18.17
CA ASN A 344 -16.11 -4.18 -16.87
C ASN A 344 -16.45 -3.13 -15.81
N TYR A 345 -16.05 -1.88 -15.98
CA TYR A 345 -16.26 -0.84 -14.98
C TYR A 345 -17.70 -0.31 -14.93
N PRO A 346 -18.20 0.10 -13.76
CA PRO A 346 -17.59 -0.02 -12.44
C PRO A 346 -17.53 -1.47 -11.92
N VAL A 347 -16.39 -1.80 -11.27
CA VAL A 347 -16.11 -3.11 -10.67
C VAL A 347 -16.23 -3.01 -9.16
N TYR A 348 -16.88 -3.97 -8.50
CA TYR A 348 -16.64 -4.17 -7.08
C TYR A 348 -16.06 -5.56 -6.83
N PHE A 349 -15.14 -5.62 -5.87
CA PHE A 349 -14.49 -6.87 -5.51
C PHE A 349 -14.55 -7.12 -4.01
N HIS A 350 -14.68 -8.38 -3.63
CA HIS A 350 -14.90 -8.77 -2.25
C HIS A 350 -14.39 -10.19 -1.97
N CYS A 351 -14.14 -10.48 -0.68
CA CYS A 351 -14.09 -11.83 -0.16
C CYS A 351 -15.28 -12.03 0.81
N ARG A 352 -15.08 -12.65 1.97
CA ARG A 352 -16.15 -12.77 2.97
C ARG A 352 -16.43 -11.44 3.67
N ILE A 353 -15.41 -10.85 4.28
CA ILE A 353 -15.50 -9.63 5.10
C ILE A 353 -14.78 -8.44 4.48
N GLY A 354 -14.19 -8.61 3.30
CA GLY A 354 -13.57 -7.52 2.53
C GLY A 354 -12.21 -7.04 3.06
N THR A 355 -11.52 -7.81 3.91
CA THR A 355 -10.29 -7.36 4.56
C THR A 355 -9.05 -8.03 3.99
N ASP A 356 -8.94 -9.37 4.04
CA ASP A 356 -7.69 -10.08 3.80
C ASP A 356 -7.42 -10.33 2.30
N ARG A 357 -8.11 -11.27 1.64
CA ARG A 357 -7.97 -11.53 0.19
C ARG A 357 -8.33 -10.32 -0.66
N THR A 358 -9.38 -9.61 -0.28
CA THR A 358 -9.71 -8.28 -0.84
C THR A 358 -8.60 -7.28 -0.57
N GLY A 359 -8.00 -7.32 0.64
CA GLY A 359 -6.86 -6.48 1.01
C GLY A 359 -5.65 -6.72 0.13
N LEU A 360 -5.32 -7.98 -0.21
CA LEU A 360 -4.25 -8.29 -1.15
C LEU A 360 -4.46 -7.63 -2.52
N CYS A 361 -5.64 -7.80 -3.10
CA CYS A 361 -5.98 -7.14 -4.37
C CYS A 361 -5.89 -5.61 -4.25
N ALA A 362 -6.33 -5.05 -3.13
CA ALA A 362 -6.29 -3.60 -2.88
C ALA A 362 -4.85 -3.08 -2.75
N ILE A 363 -3.96 -3.80 -2.06
CA ILE A 363 -2.53 -3.45 -1.93
C ILE A 363 -1.86 -3.44 -3.30
N LEU A 364 -2.06 -4.51 -4.08
CA LEU A 364 -1.47 -4.61 -5.41
C LEU A 364 -2.01 -3.55 -6.37
N LEU A 365 -3.31 -3.28 -6.34
CA LEU A 365 -3.91 -2.23 -7.16
C LEU A 365 -3.40 -0.84 -6.75
N SER A 366 -3.42 -0.53 -5.45
CA SER A 366 -2.93 0.74 -4.95
C SER A 366 -1.44 0.95 -5.26
N GLY A 367 -0.62 -0.08 -5.01
CA GLY A 367 0.80 -0.03 -5.31
C GLY A 367 1.10 0.13 -6.80
N LEU A 368 0.40 -0.61 -7.69
CA LEU A 368 0.53 -0.46 -9.15
C LEU A 368 0.24 0.98 -9.61
N LEU A 369 -0.72 1.64 -8.98
CA LEU A 369 -1.14 2.99 -9.35
C LEU A 369 -0.30 4.09 -8.70
N GLY A 370 0.65 3.76 -7.82
CA GLY A 370 1.53 4.74 -7.17
C GLY A 370 0.91 5.40 -5.93
N VAL A 371 0.06 4.69 -5.21
CA VAL A 371 -0.39 5.09 -3.87
C VAL A 371 0.74 4.85 -2.88
N SER A 372 1.00 5.80 -1.99
CA SER A 372 2.06 5.70 -0.99
C SER A 372 1.88 4.50 -0.07
N LEU A 373 3.00 3.92 0.37
CA LEU A 373 2.98 2.77 1.27
C LEU A 373 2.27 3.10 2.59
N ASN A 374 2.42 4.33 3.07
CA ASN A 374 1.75 4.81 4.28
C ASN A 374 0.21 4.79 4.13
N GLU A 375 -0.32 5.24 2.99
CA GLU A 375 -1.76 5.20 2.71
C GLU A 375 -2.28 3.76 2.47
N ILE A 376 -1.42 2.87 1.97
CA ILE A 376 -1.75 1.44 1.87
C ILE A 376 -1.96 0.83 3.26
N TYR A 377 -1.09 1.14 4.23
CA TYR A 377 -1.28 0.73 5.63
C TYR A 377 -2.51 1.39 6.26
N GLN A 378 -2.72 2.68 6.01
CA GLN A 378 -3.91 3.41 6.43
C GLN A 378 -5.18 2.69 5.95
N ASP A 379 -5.28 2.38 4.64
CA ASP A 379 -6.42 1.69 4.07
C ASP A 379 -6.65 0.32 4.70
N TYR A 380 -5.58 -0.46 4.92
CA TYR A 380 -5.70 -1.76 5.56
C TYR A 380 -6.27 -1.68 6.97
N LEU A 381 -5.70 -0.82 7.82
CA LEU A 381 -6.13 -0.62 9.20
C LEU A 381 -7.51 0.04 9.28
N PHE A 382 -7.90 0.85 8.30
CA PHE A 382 -9.24 1.43 8.20
C PHE A 382 -10.34 0.36 8.15
N SER A 383 -10.02 -0.86 7.70
CA SER A 383 -10.95 -2.00 7.74
C SER A 383 -11.44 -2.32 9.16
N ASN A 384 -10.71 -1.91 10.19
CA ASN A 384 -11.11 -2.10 11.60
C ASN A 384 -12.32 -1.25 12.02
N PHE A 385 -12.74 -0.25 11.23
CA PHE A 385 -14.03 0.41 11.43
C PHE A 385 -15.22 -0.46 11.01
N GLY A 386 -14.99 -1.45 10.14
CA GLY A 386 -15.99 -2.40 9.73
C GLY A 386 -16.25 -3.48 10.79
N LYS A 387 -17.44 -4.07 10.77
CA LYS A 387 -17.74 -5.29 11.54
C LYS A 387 -17.10 -6.49 10.86
N ILE A 388 -15.80 -6.68 11.11
CA ILE A 388 -14.97 -7.70 10.46
C ILE A 388 -14.61 -8.88 11.38
N GLY A 389 -15.13 -8.88 12.61
CA GLY A 389 -14.92 -9.92 13.59
C GLY A 389 -13.73 -9.67 14.47
N GLU A 390 -12.56 -10.03 14.00
CA GLU A 390 -11.33 -9.83 14.72
C GLU A 390 -10.62 -8.58 14.21
N LYS A 391 -10.11 -7.78 15.13
CA LYS A 391 -9.30 -6.60 14.84
C LYS A 391 -8.05 -7.02 14.06
N ARG A 392 -7.75 -6.30 13.00
CA ARG A 392 -6.53 -6.50 12.20
C ARG A 392 -5.38 -5.70 12.78
N TYR A 393 -4.21 -6.30 12.76
CA TYR A 393 -2.98 -5.73 13.28
C TYR A 393 -1.90 -5.74 12.19
N ILE A 394 -0.89 -4.92 12.40
CA ILE A 394 0.37 -4.93 11.65
C ILE A 394 1.44 -5.52 12.58
N GLY A 395 2.47 -6.16 12.02
CA GLY A 395 3.59 -6.68 12.79
C GLY A 395 3.33 -8.02 13.46
N THR A 396 4.02 -8.27 14.56
CA THR A 396 4.10 -9.60 15.20
C THR A 396 2.77 -10.11 15.73
N LYS A 397 1.83 -9.24 16.10
CA LYS A 397 0.50 -9.65 16.59
C LYS A 397 -0.41 -10.18 15.49
N ALA A 398 -0.16 -9.81 14.25
CA ALA A 398 -0.99 -10.26 13.14
C ALA A 398 -0.78 -11.73 12.77
N GLY A 399 0.19 -12.40 13.39
CA GLY A 399 0.52 -13.78 13.05
C GLY A 399 1.03 -13.95 11.61
N ALA A 400 0.75 -15.10 11.01
CA ALA A 400 1.21 -15.43 9.66
C ALA A 400 0.48 -14.64 8.55
N ASP A 401 -0.70 -14.09 8.84
CA ASP A 401 -1.55 -13.33 7.89
C ASP A 401 -1.25 -11.82 7.88
N ASN A 402 -0.04 -11.47 8.23
CA ASN A 402 0.36 -10.09 8.38
C ASN A 402 0.50 -9.40 7.02
N ILE A 403 -0.12 -8.23 6.87
CA ILE A 403 0.06 -7.35 5.69
C ILE A 403 1.54 -7.06 5.42
N GLN A 404 2.38 -6.92 6.45
CA GLN A 404 3.82 -6.72 6.28
C GLN A 404 4.49 -7.88 5.55
N ASN A 405 3.97 -9.09 5.66
CA ASN A 405 4.48 -10.23 4.92
C ASN A 405 4.30 -10.06 3.41
N TYR A 406 3.14 -9.55 2.98
CA TYR A 406 2.91 -9.22 1.57
C TYR A 406 3.79 -8.09 1.09
N ILE A 407 3.84 -7.02 1.87
CA ILE A 407 4.67 -5.87 1.54
C ILE A 407 6.13 -6.26 1.46
N SER A 408 6.62 -7.12 2.39
CA SER A 408 7.99 -7.66 2.33
C SER A 408 8.24 -8.50 1.07
N ASP A 409 7.26 -9.32 0.65
CA ASP A 409 7.39 -10.09 -0.60
C ASP A 409 7.47 -9.17 -1.82
N ILE A 410 6.68 -8.10 -1.84
CA ILE A 410 6.75 -7.08 -2.88
C ILE A 410 8.10 -6.34 -2.81
N GLN A 411 8.56 -5.96 -1.64
CA GLN A 411 9.85 -5.28 -1.44
C GLN A 411 11.05 -6.12 -1.86
N ASN A 412 10.93 -7.45 -1.85
CA ASN A 412 11.94 -8.37 -2.37
C ASN A 412 11.92 -8.49 -3.91
N MET A 413 11.01 -7.83 -4.61
CA MET A 413 11.05 -7.72 -6.05
C MET A 413 12.01 -6.62 -6.50
N SER A 414 12.48 -6.73 -7.75
CA SER A 414 13.23 -5.69 -8.44
C SER A 414 12.37 -4.45 -8.68
N GLY A 415 12.94 -3.28 -8.53
CA GLY A 415 12.30 -2.00 -8.77
C GLY A 415 12.85 -0.91 -7.84
N LYS A 416 12.79 0.36 -8.25
CA LYS A 416 13.20 1.52 -7.45
C LYS A 416 12.17 1.87 -6.40
N THR A 417 10.92 1.98 -6.83
CA THR A 417 9.78 2.38 -6.01
C THR A 417 8.93 1.17 -5.67
N PHE A 418 8.08 1.30 -4.68
CA PHE A 418 7.10 0.26 -4.35
C PHE A 418 6.22 -0.05 -5.56
N GLU A 419 5.84 0.96 -6.31
CA GLU A 419 5.09 0.85 -7.55
C GLU A 419 5.80 0.00 -8.61
N ASN A 420 7.10 0.28 -8.88
CA ASN A 420 7.88 -0.53 -9.82
C ASN A 420 7.97 -1.99 -9.37
N LYS A 421 8.11 -2.23 -8.06
CA LYS A 421 8.16 -3.58 -7.50
C LYS A 421 6.84 -4.34 -7.68
N VAL A 422 5.70 -3.66 -7.44
CA VAL A 422 4.38 -4.24 -7.72
C VAL A 422 4.21 -4.51 -9.20
N TYR A 423 4.58 -3.57 -10.06
CA TYR A 423 4.53 -3.75 -11.51
C TYR A 423 5.32 -4.97 -11.96
N ASN A 424 6.58 -5.10 -11.51
CA ASN A 424 7.43 -6.24 -11.82
C ASN A 424 6.91 -7.56 -11.24
N MET A 425 6.34 -7.53 -10.04
CA MET A 425 5.70 -8.69 -9.43
C MET A 425 4.51 -9.19 -10.27
N LEU A 426 3.66 -8.28 -10.75
CA LEU A 426 2.53 -8.62 -11.61
C LEU A 426 2.98 -9.17 -12.96
N LEU A 427 4.04 -8.59 -13.55
CA LEU A 427 4.66 -9.17 -14.76
C LEU A 427 5.16 -10.59 -14.52
N SER A 428 5.79 -10.87 -13.37
CA SER A 428 6.38 -12.17 -13.05
C SER A 428 5.35 -13.29 -12.93
N ILE A 429 4.08 -12.98 -12.66
CA ILE A 429 2.97 -13.93 -12.64
C ILE A 429 2.21 -13.97 -13.97
N GLY A 430 2.70 -13.28 -14.99
CA GLY A 430 2.18 -13.34 -16.35
C GLY A 430 1.04 -12.38 -16.66
N VAL A 431 0.86 -11.30 -15.89
CA VAL A 431 0.07 -10.14 -16.36
C VAL A 431 0.88 -9.42 -17.42
N SER A 432 0.30 -9.17 -18.60
CA SER A 432 1.05 -8.50 -19.67
C SER A 432 1.31 -7.03 -19.37
N LYS A 433 2.43 -6.49 -19.87
CA LYS A 433 2.73 -5.06 -19.82
C LYS A 433 1.56 -4.23 -20.34
N ALA A 434 1.01 -4.59 -21.50
CA ALA A 434 -0.12 -3.90 -22.10
C ALA A 434 -1.35 -3.87 -21.19
N THR A 435 -1.62 -4.95 -20.46
CA THR A 435 -2.70 -4.99 -19.46
C THR A 435 -2.43 -4.03 -18.32
N LEU A 436 -1.21 -4.04 -17.74
CA LEU A 436 -0.87 -3.16 -16.62
C LEU A 436 -0.95 -1.69 -17.02
N ASP A 437 -0.38 -1.33 -18.17
CA ASP A 437 -0.43 0.03 -18.69
C ASP A 437 -1.89 0.49 -18.93
N THR A 438 -2.74 -0.43 -19.41
CA THR A 438 -4.18 -0.15 -19.59
C THR A 438 -4.89 0.04 -18.26
N VAL A 439 -4.59 -0.77 -17.23
CA VAL A 439 -5.15 -0.59 -15.87
C VAL A 439 -4.78 0.78 -15.33
N ILE A 440 -3.50 1.17 -15.44
CA ILE A 440 -3.02 2.49 -15.02
C ILE A 440 -3.81 3.59 -15.75
N ALA A 441 -3.87 3.55 -17.07
CA ALA A 441 -4.58 4.55 -17.89
C ALA A 441 -6.09 4.63 -17.58
N ASN A 442 -6.72 3.48 -17.35
CA ASN A 442 -8.15 3.42 -17.01
C ASN A 442 -8.44 4.10 -15.67
N LEU A 443 -7.57 3.92 -14.68
CA LEU A 443 -7.85 4.25 -13.28
C LEU A 443 -7.18 5.52 -12.77
N THR A 444 -6.27 6.13 -13.54
CA THR A 444 -5.55 7.34 -13.11
C THR A 444 -5.78 8.52 -14.06
N GLU A 445 -5.59 9.73 -13.54
CA GLU A 445 -5.59 10.98 -14.29
C GLU A 445 -4.48 11.90 -13.79
N GLY A 446 -3.92 12.70 -14.71
CA GLY A 446 -2.84 13.65 -14.39
C GLY A 446 -1.49 12.99 -14.10
N GLN A 447 -1.38 11.69 -14.29
CA GLN A 447 -0.16 10.93 -14.04
C GLN A 447 0.84 11.12 -15.17
N THR A 448 2.14 11.23 -14.84
CA THR A 448 3.21 11.23 -15.84
C THR A 448 3.41 9.84 -16.43
N ALA A 449 3.76 9.77 -17.72
CA ALA A 449 4.04 8.50 -18.38
C ALA A 449 5.23 7.80 -17.67
N LYS A 450 5.03 6.53 -17.31
CA LYS A 450 6.04 5.73 -16.61
C LYS A 450 6.93 5.01 -17.61
N ASP A 451 8.25 5.19 -17.47
CA ASP A 451 9.23 4.44 -18.25
C ASP A 451 9.52 3.09 -17.57
N ASN A 452 8.67 2.12 -17.88
CA ASN A 452 8.81 0.75 -17.40
C ASN A 452 9.43 -0.19 -18.48
N ASP A 453 10.10 0.37 -19.50
CA ASP A 453 10.46 -0.35 -20.74
C ASP A 453 11.81 -1.09 -20.74
N ALA A 454 12.41 -1.32 -19.60
CA ALA A 454 13.69 -2.03 -19.58
C ALA A 454 13.47 -3.54 -19.84
N GLY A 455 14.32 -4.11 -20.70
CA GLY A 455 14.28 -5.49 -21.14
C GLY A 455 14.11 -6.48 -19.97
N GLN A 456 12.92 -7.06 -19.89
CA GLN A 456 12.56 -7.95 -18.79
C GLN A 456 12.48 -9.38 -19.30
N ILE A 457 13.06 -10.31 -18.56
CA ILE A 457 12.94 -11.74 -18.80
C ILE A 457 11.98 -12.32 -17.79
N ILE A 458 10.89 -12.90 -18.28
CA ILE A 458 9.83 -13.52 -17.48
C ILE A 458 9.80 -15.01 -17.83
N ALA A 459 10.38 -15.85 -16.99
CA ALA A 459 10.45 -17.30 -17.22
C ALA A 459 9.91 -18.08 -16.01
N PRO A 460 8.57 -18.28 -15.90
CA PRO A 460 7.99 -19.21 -14.94
C PRO A 460 8.52 -20.65 -15.19
N ALA A 461 8.38 -21.52 -14.20
CA ALA A 461 9.02 -22.85 -14.23
C ALA A 461 8.74 -23.67 -15.50
N ASN A 462 7.53 -23.58 -16.04
CA ASN A 462 7.14 -24.30 -17.26
C ASN A 462 7.86 -23.82 -18.54
N LEU A 463 8.53 -22.69 -18.51
CA LEU A 463 9.36 -22.17 -19.61
C LEU A 463 10.85 -22.48 -19.43
N LEU A 464 11.26 -23.01 -18.27
CA LEU A 464 12.65 -23.34 -18.00
C LEU A 464 13.04 -24.68 -18.64
N THR A 465 14.27 -24.74 -19.16
CA THR A 465 14.89 -25.99 -19.61
C THR A 465 15.64 -26.61 -18.43
N ALA A 466 15.37 -27.87 -18.14
CA ALA A 466 15.96 -28.59 -17.02
C ALA A 466 16.98 -29.63 -17.43
N SER A 467 17.99 -29.88 -16.59
CA SER A 467 18.93 -30.95 -16.70
C SER A 467 19.02 -31.69 -15.33
N GLY A 468 18.93 -33.02 -15.37
CA GLY A 468 19.03 -33.88 -14.19
C GLY A 468 17.85 -33.80 -13.20
N THR A 469 16.80 -33.07 -13.56
CA THR A 469 15.54 -32.92 -12.79
C THR A 469 14.35 -32.83 -13.75
N SER A 470 13.14 -32.95 -13.24
CA SER A 470 11.90 -32.84 -14.03
C SER A 470 10.94 -31.83 -13.44
N LEU A 471 10.10 -31.26 -14.29
CA LEU A 471 9.01 -30.35 -13.87
C LEU A 471 8.04 -31.13 -12.99
N LYS A 472 7.71 -30.53 -11.85
CA LYS A 472 6.70 -31.01 -10.91
C LYS A 472 5.57 -30.00 -10.87
N THR A 473 4.39 -30.47 -10.51
CA THR A 473 3.21 -29.63 -10.31
C THR A 473 2.70 -29.88 -8.90
N ASP A 474 2.55 -28.81 -8.11
CA ASP A 474 1.87 -28.90 -6.82
C ASP A 474 0.35 -28.81 -7.09
N THR A 475 -0.34 -29.92 -6.87
CA THR A 475 -1.79 -30.00 -7.00
C THR A 475 -2.51 -29.98 -5.66
N SER A 476 -1.80 -29.68 -4.57
CA SER A 476 -2.39 -29.58 -3.22
C SER A 476 -3.38 -28.41 -3.12
N ASP A 477 -3.21 -27.39 -3.95
CA ASP A 477 -4.21 -26.38 -4.25
C ASP A 477 -4.87 -26.72 -5.60
N ARG A 478 -6.10 -27.23 -5.54
CA ARG A 478 -6.83 -27.69 -6.74
C ARG A 478 -7.18 -26.58 -7.72
N ASP A 479 -7.27 -25.36 -7.22
CA ASP A 479 -7.74 -24.22 -7.99
C ASP A 479 -6.56 -23.48 -8.69
N ASN A 480 -5.31 -23.62 -8.16
CA ASN A 480 -4.12 -22.93 -8.69
C ASN A 480 -2.87 -23.84 -8.57
N PRO A 481 -2.65 -24.82 -9.49
CA PRO A 481 -1.49 -25.67 -9.43
C PRO A 481 -0.21 -24.91 -9.80
N ASP A 482 0.80 -24.98 -8.95
CA ASP A 482 2.12 -24.38 -9.16
C ASP A 482 3.08 -25.35 -9.82
N ASN A 483 3.78 -24.93 -10.85
CA ASN A 483 4.87 -25.67 -11.47
C ASN A 483 6.20 -25.31 -10.84
N TYR A 484 7.07 -26.30 -10.61
CA TYR A 484 8.37 -26.10 -10.02
C TYR A 484 9.37 -27.18 -10.39
N TYR A 485 10.66 -26.90 -10.17
CA TYR A 485 11.73 -27.86 -10.18
C TYR A 485 12.35 -27.98 -8.79
N THR A 486 12.74 -29.18 -8.40
CA THR A 486 13.56 -29.41 -7.20
C THR A 486 15.01 -29.62 -7.63
N LEU A 487 15.92 -28.80 -7.10
CA LEU A 487 17.35 -28.97 -7.26
C LEU A 487 17.93 -29.42 -5.91
N ASN A 488 18.55 -30.60 -5.86
CA ASN A 488 19.15 -31.19 -4.65
C ASN A 488 20.50 -31.87 -4.93
N SER A 489 21.12 -31.57 -6.08
CA SER A 489 22.41 -32.07 -6.50
C SER A 489 23.08 -31.07 -7.44
N SER A 490 24.40 -31.02 -7.43
CA SER A 490 25.20 -30.21 -8.37
C SER A 490 25.11 -30.66 -9.83
N SER A 491 24.58 -31.86 -10.10
CA SER A 491 24.26 -32.33 -11.45
C SER A 491 22.92 -31.83 -11.98
N GLN A 492 22.13 -31.15 -11.15
CA GLN A 492 20.81 -30.65 -11.50
C GLN A 492 20.84 -29.14 -11.75
N SER A 493 20.15 -28.72 -12.78
CA SER A 493 20.02 -27.29 -13.11
C SER A 493 18.76 -26.98 -13.88
N VAL A 494 18.37 -25.70 -13.84
CA VAL A 494 17.37 -25.11 -14.73
C VAL A 494 17.97 -23.90 -15.44
N SER A 495 17.57 -23.63 -16.68
CA SER A 495 18.10 -22.54 -17.49
C SER A 495 17.03 -21.93 -18.38
N TYR A 496 17.28 -20.69 -18.79
CA TYR A 496 16.46 -19.98 -19.78
C TYR A 496 17.37 -19.23 -20.76
N SER A 497 17.10 -19.42 -22.07
CA SER A 497 17.83 -18.70 -23.11
C SER A 497 17.01 -17.54 -23.63
N PHE A 498 17.65 -16.39 -23.79
CA PHE A 498 17.02 -15.15 -24.21
C PHE A 498 17.96 -14.31 -25.09
N SER A 499 17.40 -13.27 -25.73
CA SER A 499 18.16 -12.32 -26.51
C SER A 499 17.99 -10.92 -25.93
N ALA A 500 19.10 -10.23 -25.67
CA ALA A 500 19.13 -8.83 -25.25
C ALA A 500 19.36 -7.93 -26.47
N SER A 501 18.44 -7.02 -26.74
CA SER A 501 18.55 -6.08 -27.87
C SER A 501 19.60 -4.98 -27.64
N LYS A 502 19.93 -4.68 -26.40
CA LYS A 502 20.96 -3.73 -25.96
C LYS A 502 21.64 -4.26 -24.69
N ALA A 503 22.83 -3.77 -24.41
CA ALA A 503 23.49 -4.06 -23.14
C ALA A 503 22.76 -3.37 -21.98
N TYR A 504 22.62 -4.09 -20.86
CA TYR A 504 22.03 -3.54 -19.62
C TYR A 504 22.56 -4.28 -18.39
N LYS A 505 22.40 -3.70 -17.21
CA LYS A 505 22.66 -4.36 -15.95
C LYS A 505 21.38 -5.04 -15.48
N GLY A 506 21.40 -6.37 -15.43
CA GLY A 506 20.25 -7.17 -15.00
C GLY A 506 20.27 -7.47 -13.52
N GLN A 507 19.13 -7.33 -12.84
CA GLN A 507 18.92 -7.87 -11.50
C GLN A 507 18.17 -9.20 -11.64
N VAL A 508 18.81 -10.28 -11.15
CA VAL A 508 18.27 -11.64 -11.25
C VAL A 508 17.40 -11.95 -10.06
N VAL A 509 16.14 -12.30 -10.30
CA VAL A 509 15.15 -12.70 -9.29
C VAL A 509 14.73 -14.13 -9.57
N ALA A 510 14.67 -14.98 -8.54
CA ALA A 510 14.09 -16.31 -8.63
C ALA A 510 12.94 -16.47 -7.63
N TYR A 511 11.89 -17.17 -8.01
CA TYR A 511 10.86 -17.64 -7.08
C TYR A 511 11.36 -18.94 -6.45
N LEU A 512 11.70 -18.87 -5.16
CA LEU A 512 12.31 -19.95 -4.42
C LEU A 512 11.39 -20.51 -3.35
N GLY A 513 11.36 -21.84 -3.22
CA GLY A 513 10.64 -22.56 -2.18
C GLY A 513 11.59 -23.43 -1.36
N ASN A 514 11.47 -23.37 -0.03
CA ASN A 514 12.30 -24.16 0.88
C ASN A 514 11.67 -25.53 1.14
N GLY A 515 12.40 -26.61 0.81
CA GLY A 515 11.98 -28.00 1.07
C GLY A 515 12.36 -28.53 2.47
N ASP A 516 13.14 -27.80 3.28
CA ASP A 516 13.58 -28.24 4.61
C ASP A 516 13.15 -27.29 5.73
N SER A 517 13.44 -27.66 6.99
CA SER A 517 13.02 -26.87 8.16
C SER A 517 14.05 -25.82 8.61
N SER A 518 15.22 -25.78 7.98
CA SER A 518 16.26 -24.84 8.36
C SER A 518 15.97 -23.45 7.79
N THR A 519 16.00 -22.42 8.63
CA THR A 519 15.86 -21.03 8.23
C THR A 519 17.19 -20.26 8.25
N SER A 520 18.23 -20.84 8.86
CA SER A 520 19.55 -20.23 8.98
C SER A 520 20.50 -20.52 7.82
N LYS A 521 20.13 -21.40 6.89
CA LYS A 521 20.95 -21.70 5.71
C LYS A 521 21.02 -20.50 4.79
N LYS A 522 22.18 -20.30 4.16
CA LYS A 522 22.35 -19.32 3.10
C LYS A 522 21.76 -19.84 1.78
N ILE A 523 21.19 -18.97 0.99
CA ILE A 523 20.64 -19.32 -0.33
C ILE A 523 21.78 -19.77 -1.25
N ALA A 524 22.95 -19.13 -1.18
CA ALA A 524 24.14 -19.50 -1.93
C ALA A 524 24.70 -20.90 -1.60
N ASP A 525 24.35 -21.49 -0.44
CA ASP A 525 24.71 -22.87 -0.12
C ASP A 525 23.79 -23.90 -0.80
N ALA A 526 22.62 -23.47 -1.28
CA ALA A 526 21.64 -24.34 -1.91
C ALA A 526 21.68 -24.28 -3.45
N ILE A 527 21.97 -23.12 -4.01
CA ILE A 527 22.01 -22.89 -5.44
C ILE A 527 23.16 -21.96 -5.84
N GLY A 528 23.64 -22.11 -7.07
CA GLY A 528 24.48 -21.13 -7.76
C GLY A 528 23.74 -20.56 -8.97
N CYS A 529 24.10 -19.35 -9.39
CA CYS A 529 23.56 -18.70 -10.56
C CYS A 529 24.68 -18.30 -11.52
N SER A 530 24.47 -18.43 -12.84
CA SER A 530 25.46 -18.05 -13.85
C SER A 530 24.78 -17.51 -15.10
N LEU A 531 25.44 -16.56 -15.77
CA LEU A 531 25.10 -16.10 -17.12
C LEU A 531 26.21 -16.62 -18.08
N ASP A 532 25.83 -17.34 -19.14
CA ASP A 532 26.75 -17.91 -20.14
C ASP A 532 27.92 -18.69 -19.49
N ASN A 533 27.62 -19.44 -18.44
CA ASN A 533 28.58 -20.19 -17.59
C ASN A 533 29.48 -19.32 -16.70
N THR A 534 29.38 -18.00 -16.73
CA THR A 534 30.08 -17.11 -15.79
C THR A 534 29.26 -16.97 -14.52
N SER A 535 29.83 -17.32 -13.35
CA SER A 535 29.14 -17.21 -12.07
C SER A 535 28.73 -15.77 -11.77
N ILE A 536 27.50 -15.60 -11.30
CA ILE A 536 26.96 -14.35 -10.76
C ILE A 536 27.27 -14.30 -9.26
N ALA A 537 27.78 -13.19 -8.78
CA ALA A 537 27.96 -12.97 -7.35
C ALA A 537 26.60 -12.97 -6.65
N MET A 538 26.35 -14.00 -5.85
CA MET A 538 25.11 -14.16 -5.12
C MET A 538 25.03 -13.18 -3.95
N LYS A 539 23.86 -12.58 -3.74
CA LYS A 539 23.57 -11.77 -2.55
C LYS A 539 23.69 -12.65 -1.30
N ASP A 540 24.43 -12.17 -0.30
CA ASP A 540 24.57 -12.88 0.99
C ASP A 540 23.29 -12.73 1.82
N GLN A 541 22.45 -13.77 1.82
CA GLN A 541 21.17 -13.82 2.50
C GLN A 541 20.82 -15.25 2.92
N THR A 542 20.16 -15.36 4.07
CA THR A 542 19.67 -16.64 4.60
C THR A 542 18.23 -16.91 4.10
N TYR A 543 17.75 -18.13 4.34
CA TYR A 543 16.33 -18.48 4.12
C TYR A 543 15.40 -17.61 4.96
N SER A 544 15.81 -17.23 6.18
CA SER A 544 15.05 -16.34 7.05
C SER A 544 14.94 -14.93 6.46
N ASP A 545 16.05 -14.39 5.92
CA ASP A 545 16.06 -13.06 5.30
C ASP A 545 15.11 -13.01 4.09
N ALA A 546 15.00 -14.11 3.37
CA ALA A 546 14.07 -14.27 2.24
C ALA A 546 12.68 -14.79 2.69
N ARG A 547 12.39 -14.85 3.99
CA ARG A 547 11.13 -15.35 4.56
C ARG A 547 10.77 -16.80 4.20
N MET A 548 11.74 -17.57 3.73
CA MET A 548 11.54 -18.96 3.28
C MET A 548 11.46 -19.92 4.47
N GLY A 549 10.27 -20.07 5.06
CA GLY A 549 9.98 -21.07 6.05
C GLY A 549 9.61 -22.43 5.44
N LYS A 550 9.72 -23.52 6.20
CA LYS A 550 9.21 -24.82 5.77
C LYS A 550 7.69 -24.81 5.76
N CYS A 551 7.11 -25.14 4.63
CA CYS A 551 5.71 -25.49 4.54
C CYS A 551 5.57 -27.01 4.32
N SER A 552 4.96 -27.72 5.28
CA SER A 552 4.92 -29.20 5.29
C SER A 552 3.93 -29.81 4.30
N SER A 553 2.99 -29.04 3.79
CA SER A 553 1.90 -29.54 2.95
C SER A 553 1.67 -28.80 1.63
N ARG A 554 2.27 -27.63 1.48
CA ARG A 554 2.12 -26.79 0.28
C ARG A 554 3.41 -26.01 0.05
N LEU A 555 3.83 -25.93 -1.19
CA LEU A 555 5.02 -25.20 -1.59
C LEU A 555 4.69 -23.73 -1.72
N ASN A 556 5.31 -22.89 -0.92
CA ASN A 556 5.26 -21.46 -1.06
C ASN A 556 6.52 -20.98 -1.75
N TYR A 557 6.36 -20.11 -2.75
CA TYR A 557 7.44 -19.50 -3.48
C TYR A 557 7.54 -18.03 -3.12
N TYR A 558 8.76 -17.59 -2.88
CA TYR A 558 9.07 -16.22 -2.50
C TYR A 558 9.96 -15.61 -3.55
N PRO A 559 9.73 -14.37 -3.97
CA PRO A 559 10.64 -13.64 -4.83
C PRO A 559 11.93 -13.35 -4.06
N VAL A 560 13.07 -13.72 -4.64
CA VAL A 560 14.39 -13.57 -4.04
C VAL A 560 15.34 -12.97 -5.07
N ILE A 561 15.90 -11.80 -4.77
CA ILE A 561 16.95 -11.20 -5.58
C ILE A 561 18.23 -12.00 -5.35
N LEU A 562 18.70 -12.72 -6.38
CA LEU A 562 19.91 -13.53 -6.32
C LEU A 562 21.17 -12.68 -6.43
N GLY A 563 21.18 -11.67 -7.28
CA GLY A 563 22.32 -10.81 -7.54
C GLY A 563 22.11 -9.95 -8.78
N GLU A 564 23.15 -9.23 -9.17
CA GLU A 564 23.18 -8.40 -10.38
C GLU A 564 24.25 -8.89 -11.36
N VAL A 565 24.01 -8.70 -12.63
CA VAL A 565 24.91 -9.11 -13.71
C VAL A 565 24.84 -8.15 -14.89
N ASP A 566 25.99 -7.86 -15.51
CA ASP A 566 26.06 -7.10 -16.76
C ASP A 566 25.69 -8.04 -17.91
N ILE A 567 24.67 -7.68 -18.67
CA ILE A 567 24.15 -8.43 -19.81
C ILE A 567 24.50 -7.66 -21.08
N PRO A 568 25.43 -8.14 -21.91
CA PRO A 568 25.71 -7.54 -23.22
C PRO A 568 24.51 -7.64 -24.17
N ALA A 569 24.54 -6.93 -25.29
CA ALA A 569 23.61 -7.21 -26.39
C ALA A 569 23.95 -8.56 -27.03
N GLY A 570 22.95 -9.38 -27.33
CA GLY A 570 23.13 -10.68 -27.93
C GLY A 570 22.29 -11.79 -27.28
N ASN A 571 22.62 -13.03 -27.61
CA ASN A 571 21.96 -14.22 -27.07
C ASN A 571 22.69 -14.69 -25.82
N HIS A 572 21.91 -14.98 -24.78
CA HIS A 572 22.39 -15.36 -23.46
C HIS A 572 21.64 -16.55 -22.91
N THR A 573 22.27 -17.23 -21.95
CA THR A 573 21.62 -18.28 -21.16
C THR A 573 21.89 -18.04 -19.69
N ILE A 574 20.83 -17.77 -18.93
CA ILE A 574 20.86 -17.72 -17.47
C ILE A 574 20.59 -19.12 -16.91
N LYS A 575 21.33 -19.53 -15.87
CA LYS A 575 21.25 -20.88 -15.33
C LYS A 575 21.33 -20.86 -13.81
N ILE A 576 20.44 -21.63 -13.16
CA ILE A 576 20.52 -21.96 -11.74
C ILE A 576 20.96 -23.43 -11.63
N THR A 577 22.00 -23.66 -10.83
CA THR A 577 22.52 -25.00 -10.55
C THR A 577 22.31 -25.34 -9.09
N GLY A 578 21.85 -26.54 -8.78
CA GLY A 578 21.67 -27.01 -7.41
C GLY A 578 22.99 -27.32 -6.72
N THR A 579 22.89 -27.56 -5.41
CA THR A 579 23.96 -28.12 -4.55
C THR A 579 23.42 -29.38 -3.87
N SER A 580 24.08 -29.83 -2.80
CA SER A 580 23.55 -30.91 -1.95
C SER A 580 22.35 -30.48 -1.08
N ASN A 581 22.09 -29.18 -0.95
CA ASN A 581 20.94 -28.63 -0.25
C ASN A 581 19.74 -28.50 -1.20
N SER A 582 18.57 -28.94 -0.77
CA SER A 582 17.36 -28.90 -1.62
C SER A 582 16.80 -27.51 -1.75
N MET A 583 16.49 -27.10 -2.99
CA MET A 583 15.78 -25.85 -3.32
C MET A 583 14.74 -26.11 -4.42
N ASN A 584 13.56 -25.55 -4.24
CA ASN A 584 12.52 -25.57 -5.27
C ASN A 584 12.53 -24.25 -6.05
N ILE A 585 12.46 -24.34 -7.37
CA ILE A 585 12.51 -23.20 -8.30
C ILE A 585 11.17 -23.09 -9.01
N GLY A 586 10.40 -22.04 -8.71
CA GLY A 586 9.10 -21.74 -9.34
C GLY A 586 9.18 -20.80 -10.56
N GLY A 587 10.33 -20.14 -10.74
CA GLY A 587 10.56 -19.24 -11.88
C GLY A 587 11.89 -18.51 -11.78
N LEU A 588 12.31 -17.94 -12.91
CA LEU A 588 13.55 -17.17 -13.07
C LEU A 588 13.28 -15.91 -13.88
N TYR A 589 13.69 -14.78 -13.38
CA TYR A 589 13.33 -13.48 -13.95
C TYR A 589 14.55 -12.58 -13.97
N ILE A 590 14.65 -11.69 -14.96
CA ILE A 590 15.67 -10.66 -15.01
C ILE A 590 14.99 -9.33 -15.27
N PHE A 591 15.26 -8.36 -14.41
CA PHE A 591 14.79 -6.98 -14.55
C PHE A 591 15.99 -6.05 -14.75
N ASP A 592 15.80 -4.96 -15.47
CA ASP A 592 16.86 -3.97 -15.66
C ASP A 592 17.18 -3.26 -14.35
N ALA A 593 18.40 -3.46 -13.86
CA ALA A 593 18.84 -2.85 -12.61
C ALA A 593 19.05 -1.33 -12.75
N SER A 594 19.11 -0.77 -13.96
CA SER A 594 19.15 0.68 -14.15
C SER A 594 17.84 1.35 -13.74
N THR A 595 16.73 0.59 -13.76
CA THR A 595 15.48 0.98 -13.14
C THR A 595 15.50 0.79 -11.62
N ALA A 596 16.51 0.09 -11.07
CA ALA A 596 16.72 -0.12 -9.64
C ALA A 596 17.79 0.81 -9.04
N SER A 597 18.64 1.45 -9.85
CA SER A 597 19.73 2.34 -9.39
C SER A 597 19.53 3.76 -9.94
N GLY A 598 19.23 4.71 -9.08
CA GLY A 598 19.13 6.12 -9.43
C GLY A 598 20.49 6.69 -9.86
N GLY A 599 20.73 6.80 -11.16
CA GLY A 599 21.71 7.73 -11.71
C GLY A 599 21.06 9.11 -11.78
N GLY A 600 21.67 10.11 -11.13
CA GLY A 600 21.09 11.41 -10.91
C GLY A 600 20.78 12.20 -12.17
N SER A 601 19.67 12.89 -12.15
CA SER A 601 19.50 14.24 -12.68
C SER A 601 18.33 14.91 -11.96
N GLN A 602 18.59 16.06 -11.45
CA GLN A 602 17.82 17.02 -10.71
C GLN A 602 16.29 17.04 -10.95
N GLY A 603 15.55 16.94 -9.85
CA GLY A 603 14.15 17.28 -9.73
C GLY A 603 13.66 16.81 -8.37
N GLY A 604 13.52 17.73 -7.40
CA GLY A 604 13.15 17.40 -6.02
C GLY A 604 11.82 16.70 -5.92
N GLY A 605 11.84 15.48 -5.38
CA GLY A 605 10.73 14.70 -4.89
C GLY A 605 11.29 13.86 -3.76
N GLU A 606 10.69 13.98 -2.59
CA GLU A 606 11.06 13.23 -1.39
C GLU A 606 11.01 11.74 -1.67
N GLY A 607 12.14 11.04 -1.51
CA GLY A 607 12.25 9.59 -1.70
C GLY A 607 11.46 8.82 -0.65
N GLU A 608 10.89 7.69 -1.05
CA GLU A 608 10.14 6.75 -0.19
C GLU A 608 10.87 6.45 1.12
N GLU A 609 10.14 6.57 2.19
CA GLU A 609 10.63 6.25 3.52
C GLU A 609 10.66 4.73 3.72
N HIS A 610 11.85 4.14 3.58
CA HIS A 610 12.07 2.77 4.04
C HIS A 610 11.83 2.70 5.56
N THR A 611 10.94 1.82 5.99
CA THR A 611 10.69 1.59 7.42
C THR A 611 11.89 0.98 8.15
N THR A 612 12.83 0.42 7.41
CA THR A 612 14.13 -0.07 7.91
C THR A 612 15.23 0.34 6.95
N HIS A 613 15.96 1.38 7.30
CA HIS A 613 17.12 1.83 6.53
C HIS A 613 18.35 0.99 6.86
N ASN A 614 18.88 0.29 5.88
CA ASN A 614 20.17 -0.39 6.01
C ASN A 614 21.27 0.58 5.57
N TYR A 615 21.83 1.32 6.52
CA TYR A 615 22.87 2.30 6.25
C TYR A 615 24.25 1.65 6.18
N VAL A 616 24.87 1.71 5.01
CA VAL A 616 26.24 1.21 4.78
C VAL A 616 27.24 2.34 5.00
N ALA A 617 28.19 2.10 5.91
CA ALA A 617 29.27 3.04 6.19
C ALA A 617 30.20 3.19 4.99
N GLN A 618 30.45 4.43 4.59
CA GLN A 618 31.47 4.77 3.60
C GLN A 618 32.82 4.98 4.26
N THR A 619 33.89 5.05 3.48
CA THR A 619 35.23 5.35 3.98
C THR A 619 35.20 6.64 4.81
N PRO A 620 35.63 6.63 6.07
CA PRO A 620 35.67 7.83 6.88
C PRO A 620 36.58 8.90 6.33
N VAL A 621 36.18 10.15 6.49
CA VAL A 621 37.03 11.34 6.16
C VAL A 621 37.44 12.02 7.45
N THR A 622 38.63 12.61 7.44
CA THR A 622 39.16 13.39 8.58
C THR A 622 38.68 14.83 8.47
N ASN A 623 37.97 15.34 9.51
CA ASN A 623 37.50 16.72 9.57
C ASN A 623 38.66 17.69 9.91
N LYS A 624 38.38 19.01 9.96
CA LYS A 624 39.36 20.05 10.29
C LYS A 624 39.98 19.88 11.69
N ALA A 625 39.27 19.25 12.61
CA ALA A 625 39.75 18.98 13.97
C ALA A 625 40.51 17.63 14.10
N GLY A 626 40.81 16.96 13.00
CA GLY A 626 41.50 15.66 13.00
C GLY A 626 40.68 14.48 13.42
N LYS A 627 39.35 14.63 13.47
CA LYS A 627 38.41 13.57 13.89
C LYS A 627 37.81 12.84 12.68
N GLN A 628 37.46 11.55 12.87
CA GLN A 628 36.88 10.72 11.83
C GLN A 628 35.39 10.99 11.71
N VAL A 629 34.96 11.35 10.50
CA VAL A 629 33.55 11.56 10.14
C VAL A 629 33.17 10.54 9.07
N THR A 630 32.09 9.81 9.29
CA THR A 630 31.63 8.73 8.41
C THR A 630 30.31 9.10 7.77
N THR A 631 30.21 8.99 6.46
CA THR A 631 28.93 9.05 5.75
C THR A 631 28.35 7.66 5.68
N TYR A 632 27.07 7.55 5.97
CA TYR A 632 26.28 6.33 5.87
C TYR A 632 25.24 6.52 4.80
N LEU A 633 25.19 5.61 3.83
CA LEU A 633 24.26 5.64 2.72
C LEU A 633 23.26 4.48 2.87
N CYS A 634 22.00 4.78 2.67
CA CYS A 634 20.96 3.78 2.48
C CYS A 634 20.70 3.57 0.99
N ASP A 635 20.38 2.36 0.60
CA ASP A 635 20.02 2.02 -0.79
C ASP A 635 18.86 2.87 -1.35
N CYS A 636 18.03 3.44 -0.47
CA CYS A 636 16.95 4.38 -0.84
C CYS A 636 17.42 5.80 -1.16
N GLY A 637 18.73 6.06 -1.06
CA GLY A 637 19.30 7.39 -1.26
C GLY A 637 19.32 8.27 -0.01
N LYS A 638 18.60 7.93 1.07
CA LYS A 638 18.77 8.61 2.36
C LYS A 638 20.18 8.40 2.89
N LYS A 639 20.71 9.44 3.49
CA LYS A 639 22.08 9.42 4.03
C LYS A 639 22.11 10.15 5.35
N TYR A 640 23.06 9.79 6.18
CA TYR A 640 23.47 10.64 7.28
C TYR A 640 25.00 10.69 7.37
N ILE A 641 25.48 11.81 7.87
CA ILE A 641 26.91 12.02 8.16
C ILE A 641 27.03 12.00 9.69
N ALA A 642 27.93 11.17 10.21
CA ALA A 642 28.05 10.95 11.64
C ALA A 642 29.47 11.15 12.14
N ILE A 643 29.57 11.71 13.35
CA ILE A 643 30.78 11.77 14.15
C ILE A 643 30.48 11.18 15.53
N LYS A 644 31.44 10.48 16.14
CA LYS A 644 31.25 10.00 17.50
C LYS A 644 30.99 11.18 18.44
N PHE A 645 30.08 11.01 19.39
CA PHE A 645 29.75 12.07 20.34
C PHE A 645 31.00 12.55 21.09
N THR A 646 31.93 11.63 21.41
CA THR A 646 33.21 11.90 22.08
C THR A 646 34.28 12.59 21.21
N ASP A 647 34.08 12.65 19.90
CA ASP A 647 35.03 13.21 18.95
C ASP A 647 34.75 14.71 18.66
N TYR A 648 34.42 15.45 19.71
CA TYR A 648 34.22 16.90 19.64
C TYR A 648 35.53 17.63 19.25
N SER A 649 35.40 18.74 18.56
CA SER A 649 36.51 19.64 18.20
C SER A 649 36.99 20.48 19.40
N SER A 650 36.05 20.84 20.28
CA SER A 650 36.33 21.49 21.56
C SER A 650 35.23 21.17 22.58
N ILE A 651 35.61 21.26 23.84
CA ILE A 651 34.71 21.14 25.00
C ILE A 651 35.04 22.23 26.01
N ASP A 652 34.00 22.87 26.55
CA ASP A 652 34.10 23.80 27.70
C ASP A 652 33.13 23.25 28.75
N GLY A 653 33.68 22.84 29.92
CA GLY A 653 32.97 22.16 31.00
C GLY A 653 33.50 20.76 31.29
N GLU A 654 32.75 19.96 32.03
CA GLU A 654 33.17 18.63 32.50
C GLU A 654 32.26 17.53 31.96
N ILE A 655 32.88 16.41 31.63
CA ILE A 655 32.20 15.13 31.34
C ILE A 655 32.27 14.28 32.64
N GLY A 656 31.21 13.51 32.89
CA GLY A 656 31.22 12.55 34.02
C GLY A 656 32.36 11.52 33.88
N SER A 657 32.80 10.98 34.99
CA SER A 657 33.88 9.96 35.03
C SER A 657 33.58 8.70 34.19
N ASP A 658 32.31 8.51 33.80
CA ASP A 658 31.85 7.43 32.92
C ASP A 658 31.80 7.81 31.43
N GLY A 659 32.34 8.99 31.07
CA GLY A 659 32.37 9.52 29.71
C GLY A 659 31.03 10.01 29.16
N LYS A 660 30.01 10.17 30.02
CA LYS A 660 28.67 10.58 29.62
C LYS A 660 28.37 12.01 30.05
N ILE A 661 27.60 12.73 29.26
CA ILE A 661 27.01 13.99 29.66
C ILE A 661 25.74 13.68 30.46
N GLY A 662 25.43 14.48 31.46
CA GLY A 662 24.25 14.27 32.31
C GLY A 662 24.52 13.35 33.51
N GLY A 663 25.77 13.25 33.96
CA GLY A 663 26.14 12.55 35.18
C GLY A 663 25.91 13.43 36.43
N THR A 664 26.49 13.02 37.55
CA THR A 664 26.36 13.68 38.88
C THR A 664 26.93 15.10 38.95
N ASN A 665 27.67 15.53 37.92
CA ASN A 665 28.27 16.89 37.87
C ASN A 665 27.26 17.89 37.27
N LYS A 666 26.87 18.86 38.06
CA LYS A 666 25.89 19.91 37.69
C LYS A 666 26.53 21.08 36.94
N VAL A 667 27.50 20.83 36.07
CA VAL A 667 28.24 21.87 35.38
C VAL A 667 27.68 22.08 33.98
N LYS A 668 27.47 23.33 33.58
CA LYS A 668 27.16 23.69 32.21
C LYS A 668 28.33 23.21 31.30
N THR A 669 28.03 22.45 30.29
CA THR A 669 29.03 21.92 29.35
C THR A 669 28.66 22.33 27.93
N THR A 670 29.63 22.86 27.20
CA THR A 670 29.50 23.22 25.79
C THR A 670 30.38 22.31 24.94
N PHE A 671 29.79 21.68 23.94
CA PHE A 671 30.46 20.81 22.98
C PHE A 671 30.42 21.46 21.61
N LYS A 672 31.48 21.26 20.84
CA LYS A 672 31.53 21.66 19.45
C LYS A 672 32.02 20.52 18.58
N TRP A 673 31.40 20.35 17.44
CA TRP A 673 31.80 19.41 16.38
C TRP A 673 31.90 20.14 15.06
N ASP A 674 32.92 19.79 14.25
CA ASP A 674 33.00 20.15 12.85
C ASP A 674 32.55 18.96 12.00
N ILE A 675 31.45 19.11 11.26
CA ILE A 675 30.92 18.06 10.42
C ILE A 675 30.84 18.54 8.97
N PRO A 676 31.54 17.87 8.02
CA PRO A 676 31.34 18.13 6.60
C PRO A 676 29.91 17.86 6.21
N ALA A 677 29.19 18.84 5.71
CA ALA A 677 27.81 18.76 5.31
C ALA A 677 27.64 18.92 3.80
N LYS A 678 26.65 18.30 3.24
CA LYS A 678 26.22 18.43 1.85
C LYS A 678 25.07 19.44 1.74
N ALA A 679 24.89 20.05 0.57
CA ALA A 679 23.73 20.89 0.31
C ALA A 679 22.42 20.10 0.49
N GLY A 680 21.40 20.75 1.03
CA GLY A 680 20.08 20.20 1.30
C GLY A 680 19.54 20.51 2.70
N GLU A 681 18.32 20.13 2.95
CA GLU A 681 17.72 20.18 4.29
C GLU A 681 18.30 19.06 5.14
N VAL A 682 18.76 19.40 6.35
CA VAL A 682 19.35 18.43 7.27
C VAL A 682 18.67 18.47 8.63
N LYS A 683 18.51 17.31 9.22
CA LYS A 683 18.10 17.16 10.62
C LYS A 683 19.34 16.80 11.45
N LEU A 684 19.61 17.60 12.46
CA LEU A 684 20.61 17.28 13.47
C LEU A 684 20.02 16.29 14.46
N GLN A 685 20.63 15.12 14.58
CA GLN A 685 20.18 14.07 15.49
C GLN A 685 21.23 13.76 16.54
N PHE A 686 20.75 13.55 17.79
CA PHE A 686 21.54 13.02 18.88
C PHE A 686 21.00 11.67 19.35
N ASN A 687 21.91 10.76 19.70
CA ASN A 687 21.53 9.54 20.40
C ASN A 687 21.31 9.85 21.87
N MET A 688 20.07 9.61 22.34
CA MET A 688 19.63 9.93 23.69
C MET A 688 18.99 8.74 24.38
N LYS A 689 19.16 8.65 25.71
CA LYS A 689 18.54 7.61 26.54
C LYS A 689 18.31 8.05 27.97
N MET A 690 17.40 7.40 28.67
CA MET A 690 17.28 7.51 30.12
C MET A 690 18.44 6.80 30.81
N SER A 691 18.94 7.36 31.91
CA SER A 691 20.04 6.78 32.68
C SER A 691 19.63 5.46 33.38
N ASN A 692 18.35 5.29 33.71
CA ASN A 692 17.76 4.03 34.18
C ASN A 692 16.25 3.97 33.89
N GLY A 693 15.62 2.81 34.16
CA GLY A 693 14.20 2.55 33.90
C GLY A 693 13.26 2.83 35.06
N ALA A 694 13.68 3.57 36.10
CA ALA A 694 12.83 3.90 37.23
C ALA A 694 11.65 4.81 36.82
N ASP A 695 10.51 4.66 37.48
CA ASP A 695 9.31 5.47 37.15
C ASP A 695 9.54 6.97 37.33
N SER A 696 10.39 7.37 38.28
CA SER A 696 10.83 8.76 38.45
C SER A 696 11.61 9.32 37.25
N HIS A 697 12.18 8.47 36.39
CA HIS A 697 12.80 8.88 35.11
C HIS A 697 11.78 8.93 34.00
N LYS A 698 10.90 7.93 33.88
CA LYS A 698 9.84 7.89 32.87
C LYS A 698 8.88 9.08 32.97
N THR A 699 8.55 9.50 34.21
CA THR A 699 7.64 10.61 34.49
C THR A 699 8.34 11.96 34.57
N HIS A 700 9.68 12.02 34.45
CA HIS A 700 10.41 13.27 34.41
C HIS A 700 10.07 14.08 33.18
N VAL A 701 9.87 15.37 33.33
CA VAL A 701 9.45 16.27 32.26
C VAL A 701 10.68 16.87 31.60
N PHE A 702 10.69 16.82 30.27
CA PHE A 702 11.75 17.42 29.44
C PHE A 702 11.62 18.96 29.50
N ASP A 703 12.72 19.61 29.83
CA ASP A 703 12.83 21.07 29.85
C ASP A 703 13.83 21.53 28.78
N SER A 704 13.33 22.03 27.67
CA SER A 704 14.15 22.49 26.55
C SER A 704 15.05 23.68 26.92
N SER A 705 14.75 24.44 27.97
CA SER A 705 15.57 25.58 28.44
C SER A 705 16.95 25.15 28.96
N LEU A 706 17.10 23.88 29.29
CA LEU A 706 18.37 23.31 29.76
C LEU A 706 19.36 23.03 28.61
N TYR A 707 18.93 23.18 27.37
CA TYR A 707 19.69 22.83 26.16
C TYR A 707 19.71 24.02 25.22
N SER A 708 20.77 24.17 24.45
CA SER A 708 20.78 25.03 23.29
C SER A 708 21.68 24.45 22.20
N VAL A 709 21.27 24.66 20.95
CA VAL A 709 21.99 24.23 19.75
C VAL A 709 22.28 25.46 18.91
N LYS A 710 23.52 25.59 18.42
CA LYS A 710 23.87 26.54 17.37
C LYS A 710 24.52 25.81 16.22
N ILE A 711 24.19 26.23 15.01
CA ILE A 711 24.84 25.77 13.78
C ILE A 711 25.46 27.00 13.15
N ASN A 712 26.77 26.97 12.94
CA ASN A 712 27.55 28.11 12.45
C ASN A 712 27.27 29.40 13.23
N GLY A 713 27.17 29.30 14.55
CA GLY A 713 26.88 30.42 15.45
C GLY A 713 25.42 30.87 15.53
N VAL A 714 24.52 30.35 14.69
CA VAL A 714 23.08 30.67 14.67
C VAL A 714 22.33 29.70 15.55
N THR A 715 21.60 30.24 16.55
CA THR A 715 20.78 29.43 17.47
C THR A 715 19.62 28.79 16.73
N GLN A 716 19.44 27.47 16.95
CA GLN A 716 18.36 26.69 16.37
C GLN A 716 17.28 26.40 17.43
N SER A 717 16.04 26.25 16.95
CA SER A 717 14.94 25.78 17.81
C SER A 717 15.11 24.30 18.12
N ILE A 718 14.91 23.90 19.37
CA ILE A 718 14.91 22.50 19.79
C ILE A 718 13.57 21.89 19.34
N LEU A 719 13.61 20.79 18.58
CA LEU A 719 12.43 20.13 18.02
C LEU A 719 11.70 19.23 19.02
N LEU A 720 12.37 18.80 20.10
CA LEU A 720 11.73 18.02 21.14
C LEU A 720 10.71 18.87 21.90
N THR A 721 9.52 18.31 22.10
CA THR A 721 8.41 19.03 22.73
C THR A 721 8.67 19.28 24.22
N ASN A 722 8.79 20.54 24.58
CA ASN A 722 8.94 20.98 25.98
C ASN A 722 7.70 20.59 26.79
N GLY A 723 7.91 20.16 28.03
CA GLY A 723 6.84 19.80 28.95
C GLY A 723 6.31 18.37 28.82
N GLN A 724 6.77 17.60 27.85
CA GLN A 724 6.46 16.17 27.77
C GLN A 724 7.33 15.36 28.73
N THR A 725 6.77 14.27 29.27
CA THR A 725 7.57 13.31 30.06
C THR A 725 8.52 12.54 29.15
N TYR A 726 9.60 12.01 29.72
CA TYR A 726 10.55 11.18 28.95
C TYR A 726 9.89 9.97 28.30
N SER A 727 8.89 9.38 28.95
CA SER A 727 8.09 8.31 28.36
C SER A 727 7.23 8.77 27.17
N GLN A 728 6.65 9.98 27.25
CA GLN A 728 5.87 10.56 26.15
C GLN A 728 6.75 10.96 24.96
N LEU A 729 7.99 11.36 25.19
CA LEU A 729 8.99 11.57 24.14
C LEU A 729 9.51 10.26 23.53
N GLY A 730 9.13 9.10 24.07
CA GLY A 730 9.61 7.81 23.59
C GLY A 730 11.01 7.43 24.08
N LEU A 731 11.59 8.17 25.05
CA LEU A 731 12.90 7.84 25.62
C LEU A 731 12.87 6.50 26.37
N THR A 732 13.86 5.67 26.11
CA THR A 732 14.06 4.37 26.76
C THR A 732 15.42 4.31 27.46
N THR A 733 15.76 3.18 28.07
CA THR A 733 17.09 2.91 28.61
C THR A 733 18.08 2.46 27.52
N SER A 734 17.60 2.12 26.34
CA SER A 734 18.39 1.90 25.15
C SER A 734 18.55 3.20 24.37
N GLY A 735 19.73 3.48 23.84
CA GLY A 735 19.96 4.68 23.05
C GLY A 735 19.19 4.65 21.73
N GLN A 736 18.55 5.78 21.40
CA GLN A 736 17.90 5.99 20.11
C GLN A 736 18.10 7.42 19.63
N TYR A 737 17.94 7.66 18.32
CA TYR A 737 18.22 8.95 17.70
C TYR A 737 16.96 9.82 17.69
N PHE A 738 17.11 11.09 18.08
CA PHE A 738 16.05 12.09 18.10
C PHE A 738 16.46 13.29 17.24
N ASP A 739 15.52 13.82 16.47
CA ASP A 739 15.67 15.08 15.77
C ASP A 739 15.74 16.22 16.78
N ILE A 740 16.87 16.94 16.81
CA ILE A 740 17.12 18.03 17.75
C ILE A 740 16.91 19.38 17.10
N ALA A 741 17.32 19.54 15.84
CA ALA A 741 17.15 20.77 15.07
C ALA A 741 17.11 20.46 13.58
N SER A 742 16.48 21.35 12.79
CA SER A 742 16.55 21.34 11.33
C SER A 742 17.33 22.54 10.84
N TYR A 743 18.08 22.36 9.75
CA TYR A 743 18.93 23.41 9.17
C TYR A 743 19.06 23.21 7.65
N SER A 744 18.95 24.31 6.90
CA SER A 744 19.19 24.30 5.44
C SER A 744 20.66 24.59 5.14
N VAL A 745 21.27 23.74 4.32
CA VAL A 745 22.66 23.88 3.86
C VAL A 745 22.63 24.23 2.38
N ASP A 746 22.98 25.47 2.04
CA ASP A 746 22.90 25.97 0.66
C ASP A 746 23.94 25.34 -0.26
N ASN A 747 25.13 25.06 0.25
CA ASN A 747 26.25 24.49 -0.50
C ASN A 747 27.04 23.52 0.38
N ASP A 748 27.74 22.57 -0.23
CA ASP A 748 28.69 21.69 0.46
C ASP A 748 29.66 22.51 1.32
N THR A 749 29.64 22.32 2.62
CA THR A 749 30.40 23.11 3.58
C THR A 749 30.74 22.32 4.84
N ASN A 750 31.51 22.91 5.74
CA ASN A 750 31.67 22.40 7.09
C ASN A 750 30.71 23.14 8.03
N LEU A 751 29.94 22.40 8.79
CA LEU A 751 29.11 22.96 9.86
C LEU A 751 29.84 22.88 11.19
N GLU A 752 29.91 23.99 11.89
CA GLU A 752 30.26 24.03 13.33
C GLU A 752 28.95 23.84 14.11
N ILE A 753 28.82 22.74 14.83
CA ILE A 753 27.68 22.46 15.69
C ILE A 753 28.11 22.71 17.13
N GLU A 754 27.45 23.65 17.80
CA GLU A 754 27.63 23.94 19.22
C GLU A 754 26.40 23.45 19.99
N PHE A 755 26.62 22.56 20.93
CA PHE A 755 25.57 22.05 21.84
C PHE A 755 25.91 22.44 23.27
N VAL A 756 24.98 23.12 23.93
CA VAL A 756 25.11 23.51 25.34
C VAL A 756 24.12 22.71 26.15
N HIS A 757 24.63 22.03 27.16
CA HIS A 757 23.88 21.33 28.18
C HIS A 757 24.01 22.08 29.53
N ASN A 758 22.93 22.69 30.00
CA ASN A 758 22.89 23.47 31.24
C ASN A 758 22.70 22.63 32.51
N ASN A 759 22.97 21.43 32.45
CA ASN A 759 23.05 20.37 33.43
C ASN A 759 22.44 20.53 34.81
N SER A 760 21.14 20.32 34.92
CA SER A 760 20.51 19.89 36.18
C SER A 760 19.86 18.50 36.05
N ASP A 761 19.88 17.92 34.85
CA ASP A 761 19.17 16.68 34.58
C ASP A 761 20.10 15.50 34.27
N TYR A 762 20.46 14.78 35.33
CA TYR A 762 21.26 13.56 35.27
C TYR A 762 20.50 12.34 34.71
N ARG A 763 19.20 12.48 34.43
CA ARG A 763 18.34 11.38 33.97
C ARG A 763 18.44 11.14 32.46
N LEU A 764 18.83 12.17 31.71
CA LEU A 764 19.01 12.13 30.27
C LEU A 764 20.49 12.00 29.93
N LEU A 765 20.84 11.02 29.13
CA LEU A 765 22.20 10.77 28.67
C LEU A 765 22.27 10.91 27.15
N PHE A 766 23.34 11.56 26.69
CA PHE A 766 23.70 11.65 25.26
C PHE A 766 24.86 10.70 24.99
N THR A 767 24.72 9.85 23.97
CA THR A 767 25.68 8.77 23.69
C THR A 767 25.92 8.60 22.21
N GLU A 768 26.83 7.69 21.85
CA GLU A 768 27.15 7.22 20.48
C GLU A 768 27.57 8.30 19.49
N GLN A 769 26.66 8.82 18.68
CA GLN A 769 26.99 9.68 17.55
C GLN A 769 26.13 10.95 17.53
N VAL A 770 26.70 12.03 16.96
CA VAL A 770 26.00 13.19 16.41
C VAL A 770 25.84 12.94 14.92
N ARG A 771 24.62 13.12 14.39
CA ARG A 771 24.30 12.85 12.97
C ARG A 771 23.70 14.07 12.30
N LEU A 772 24.11 14.30 11.06
CA LEU A 772 23.39 15.13 10.09
C LEU A 772 22.62 14.20 9.15
N PHE A 773 21.33 14.17 9.27
CA PHE A 773 20.42 13.30 8.53
C PHE A 773 19.78 14.07 7.36
N TYR A 774 19.85 13.50 6.13
CA TYR A 774 19.35 14.09 4.88
C TYR A 774 18.15 13.34 4.35
#